data_87cc41d29024aac467829854abe6a943
#
_entry.id   87cc41d29024aac467829854abe6a943
#
_cell.length_a   1.000
_cell.length_b   1.000
_cell.length_c   1.000
_cell.angle_alpha   90.00
_cell.angle_beta   90.00
_cell.angle_gamma   90.00
#
_symmetry.space_group_name_H-M   'P 1'
#
loop_
_entity.id
_entity.type
_entity.pdbx_description
1 polymer ?
#
loop_
_entity_poly.entity_id
_entity_poly.type
_entity_poly.pdbx_seq_one_letter_code
_entity_poly.pdbx_strand_id
1 'polypeptide(L)'
;MSQAICRMIAQELNVRPEQVNAAVTLIDDGNTVPFIARYRKEVTGGLDDTQLRTLDSRLSYLRELDDRRQTILKSIQEQGKLTPELEREITQADSKTRLEDLYLPYKPKRRTKGQIAIEAGLEPLADTLWNQPQTEPESEATKYLDADKGITDTKAALDGARAIIMERIAEDANLLEKIRAHLNRNAELVSRVVEGKEQEGEKFKDYFNHNEPLSKVPSHRALAMLRGRNEGFLTLAMNADPEQEEGARQSYCETIIADHYGVTLSSAPADAWRKQVISWAWRIKVSMHMETELMGAMKERAEIEAIEVFATNLKDLLMAAPAGPRATLGLDPGLRTGSKIAIVDPTGKVLATETIYPHPPQKQYDKSAQIVDQLVRKYNVDLIAIGNGTASRETDSFVADVIKRGNLKVQKIIVSEAGASVYSASELAAKEFPNMDVSLRGAVSIARRLQDPLAELVKIDPKSIGVGQYQHDVSQSMLAKRLDAIVEDCVNAVGVDVNTASAALLTRVAGLSSTIAQNIVDFRDENGRFEARTTLKKVPRLGPKAFEQCAGFLRIMDGKNPLDASAVHPEAYPVVKAIAEKNSKDIKALIGDSTFLKGLHAVDYTDEHFGVPTVTDIIKELDKPGRDPRPEFKTATFAEGVNSVADLEPGMILEGVVSNVANFGAFVDIGVHQDGLVHISALTDRFVSDPREVVKAGDIVKVKVMEVDVQRKRIGLSMRLNDEPGQDNRSQRSSAAPRRNDQPQRRQPRREDFSSNSAMGGAFAAAFAKAKK
;
A
#
# COMPACT_ATOMS: atom_id res chain seq x y z
N MET A 1 28.02 -13.59 0.31
CA MET A 1 27.11 -12.51 0.79
C MET A 1 27.83 -11.70 1.85
N SER A 2 27.77 -10.39 1.78
CA SER A 2 28.48 -9.53 2.74
C SER A 2 27.82 -9.65 4.12
N GLN A 3 28.59 -10.06 5.15
CA GLN A 3 28.15 -10.01 6.56
C GLN A 3 27.65 -8.61 6.96
N ALA A 4 28.07 -7.59 6.25
CA ALA A 4 27.62 -6.22 6.44
C ALA A 4 26.12 -6.05 6.14
N ILE A 5 25.62 -6.61 5.02
CA ILE A 5 24.20 -6.55 4.65
C ILE A 5 23.33 -7.21 5.74
N CYS A 6 23.72 -8.41 6.20
CA CYS A 6 22.98 -9.10 7.25
C CYS A 6 22.94 -8.30 8.56
N ARG A 7 24.03 -7.62 8.93
CA ARG A 7 24.08 -6.78 10.14
C ARG A 7 23.18 -5.53 10.00
N MET A 8 23.17 -4.88 8.84
CA MET A 8 22.30 -3.73 8.58
C MET A 8 20.83 -4.11 8.70
N ILE A 9 20.42 -5.19 8.03
CA ILE A 9 19.03 -5.67 8.11
C ILE A 9 18.67 -6.08 9.55
N ALA A 10 19.59 -6.72 10.27
CA ALA A 10 19.36 -7.13 11.65
C ALA A 10 19.12 -5.92 12.59
N GLN A 11 19.87 -4.84 12.40
CA GLN A 11 19.66 -3.59 13.13
C GLN A 11 18.30 -2.95 12.81
N GLU A 12 17.93 -2.90 11.53
CA GLU A 12 16.65 -2.33 11.08
C GLU A 12 15.44 -3.12 11.62
N LEU A 13 15.55 -4.44 11.67
CA LEU A 13 14.49 -5.34 12.17
C LEU A 13 14.53 -5.56 13.69
N ASN A 14 15.56 -5.04 14.36
CA ASN A 14 15.81 -5.29 15.80
C ASN A 14 15.88 -6.79 16.14
N VAL A 15 16.63 -7.56 15.33
CA VAL A 15 16.85 -8.98 15.49
C VAL A 15 18.35 -9.32 15.44
N ARG A 16 18.71 -10.58 15.70
CA ARG A 16 20.11 -11.00 15.67
C ARG A 16 20.58 -11.23 14.23
N PRO A 17 21.85 -10.92 13.89
CA PRO A 17 22.40 -11.15 12.54
C PRO A 17 22.32 -12.60 12.06
N GLU A 18 22.42 -13.57 12.99
CA GLU A 18 22.32 -14.99 12.68
C GLU A 18 20.93 -15.36 12.17
N GLN A 19 19.86 -14.75 12.71
CA GLN A 19 18.47 -14.96 12.25
C GLN A 19 18.30 -14.46 10.82
N VAL A 20 18.86 -13.27 10.52
CA VAL A 20 18.83 -12.70 9.16
C VAL A 20 19.61 -13.58 8.20
N ASN A 21 20.83 -14.03 8.57
CA ASN A 21 21.63 -14.88 7.70
C ASN A 21 20.94 -16.22 7.40
N ALA A 22 20.32 -16.83 8.39
CA ALA A 22 19.53 -18.05 8.21
C ALA A 22 18.34 -17.86 7.27
N ALA A 23 17.58 -16.75 7.46
CA ALA A 23 16.45 -16.41 6.59
C ALA A 23 16.90 -16.15 5.15
N VAL A 24 17.99 -15.40 4.97
CA VAL A 24 18.56 -15.11 3.65
C VAL A 24 19.00 -16.40 2.94
N THR A 25 19.63 -17.32 3.65
CA THR A 25 20.00 -18.63 3.07
C THR A 25 18.78 -19.38 2.57
N LEU A 26 17.71 -19.43 3.37
CA LEU A 26 16.46 -20.07 2.97
C LEU A 26 15.82 -19.40 1.73
N ILE A 27 15.83 -18.08 1.68
CA ILE A 27 15.30 -17.32 0.52
C ILE A 27 16.15 -17.61 -0.73
N ASP A 28 17.46 -17.62 -0.62
CA ASP A 28 18.39 -17.91 -1.72
C ASP A 28 18.25 -19.36 -2.22
N ASP A 29 17.91 -20.28 -1.33
CA ASP A 29 17.53 -21.65 -1.67
C ASP A 29 16.16 -21.72 -2.35
N GLY A 30 15.46 -20.59 -2.52
CA GLY A 30 14.17 -20.48 -3.21
C GLY A 30 12.98 -20.93 -2.37
N ASN A 31 13.09 -20.84 -1.04
CA ASN A 31 11.93 -21.03 -0.16
C ASN A 31 11.09 -19.76 -0.16
N THR A 32 9.76 -19.93 -0.12
CA THR A 32 8.81 -18.82 -0.09
C THR A 32 8.68 -18.25 1.32
N VAL A 33 8.36 -16.94 1.42
CA VAL A 33 8.18 -16.28 2.72
C VAL A 33 7.12 -16.96 3.59
N PRO A 34 5.92 -17.34 3.10
CA PRO A 34 4.94 -18.04 3.92
C PRO A 34 5.44 -19.38 4.47
N PHE A 35 6.22 -20.12 3.67
CA PHE A 35 6.81 -21.39 4.11
C PHE A 35 7.84 -21.18 5.22
N ILE A 36 8.75 -20.23 5.05
CA ILE A 36 9.77 -19.90 6.05
C ILE A 36 9.11 -19.46 7.36
N ALA A 37 8.16 -18.53 7.29
CA ALA A 37 7.46 -18.00 8.46
C ALA A 37 6.76 -19.07 9.27
N ARG A 38 6.20 -20.08 8.61
CA ARG A 38 5.39 -21.10 9.27
C ARG A 38 6.16 -22.37 9.64
N TYR A 39 7.05 -22.84 8.78
CA TYR A 39 7.67 -24.17 8.90
C TYR A 39 9.18 -24.15 9.12
N ARG A 40 9.83 -23.00 9.24
CA ARG A 40 11.27 -22.86 9.48
C ARG A 40 11.60 -21.92 10.64
N LYS A 41 10.69 -21.87 11.65
CA LYS A 41 10.82 -20.98 12.82
C LYS A 41 12.07 -21.23 13.64
N GLU A 42 12.47 -22.49 13.82
CA GLU A 42 13.69 -22.85 14.55
C GLU A 42 14.93 -22.29 13.86
N VAL A 43 15.00 -22.42 12.55
CA VAL A 43 16.14 -21.97 11.74
C VAL A 43 16.27 -20.45 11.76
N THR A 44 15.14 -19.74 11.67
CA THR A 44 15.11 -18.27 11.66
C THR A 44 15.02 -17.64 13.04
N GLY A 45 14.91 -18.46 14.10
CA GLY A 45 14.70 -17.97 15.46
C GLY A 45 13.36 -17.21 15.64
N GLY A 46 12.34 -17.60 14.87
CA GLY A 46 10.97 -17.12 15.02
C GLY A 46 10.63 -15.84 14.28
N LEU A 47 11.32 -15.51 13.19
CA LEU A 47 10.94 -14.37 12.33
C LEU A 47 9.53 -14.59 11.76
N ASP A 48 8.68 -13.60 11.90
CA ASP A 48 7.31 -13.62 11.36
C ASP A 48 7.27 -13.24 9.87
N ASP A 49 6.09 -13.35 9.25
CA ASP A 49 5.84 -13.03 7.85
C ASP A 49 6.15 -11.56 7.52
N THR A 50 5.78 -10.63 8.39
CA THR A 50 6.04 -9.19 8.23
C THR A 50 7.53 -8.89 8.25
N GLN A 51 8.26 -9.46 9.21
CA GLN A 51 9.72 -9.32 9.31
C GLN A 51 10.42 -9.93 8.09
N LEU A 52 9.98 -11.11 7.64
CA LEU A 52 10.53 -11.77 6.45
C LEU A 52 10.25 -11.02 5.15
N ARG A 53 9.06 -10.42 4.98
CA ARG A 53 8.75 -9.55 3.82
C ARG A 53 9.60 -8.29 3.81
N THR A 54 9.79 -7.68 4.97
CA THR A 54 10.67 -6.52 5.13
C THR A 54 12.12 -6.90 4.81
N LEU A 55 12.59 -8.05 5.34
CA LEU A 55 13.92 -8.59 5.07
C LEU A 55 14.14 -8.82 3.57
N ASP A 56 13.22 -9.47 2.88
CA ASP A 56 13.31 -9.76 1.42
C ASP A 56 13.41 -8.46 0.60
N SER A 57 12.59 -7.46 0.94
CA SER A 57 12.62 -6.15 0.28
C SER A 57 13.94 -5.41 0.53
N ARG A 58 14.42 -5.40 1.78
CA ARG A 58 15.69 -4.76 2.15
C ARG A 58 16.90 -5.47 1.57
N LEU A 59 16.86 -6.81 1.54
CA LEU A 59 17.90 -7.62 0.92
C LEU A 59 18.05 -7.30 -0.57
N SER A 60 16.93 -7.22 -1.29
CA SER A 60 16.92 -6.84 -2.71
C SER A 60 17.54 -5.45 -2.91
N TYR A 61 17.11 -4.45 -2.13
CA TYR A 61 17.65 -3.09 -2.19
C TYR A 61 19.16 -3.03 -1.89
N LEU A 62 19.62 -3.70 -0.83
CA LEU A 62 21.03 -3.65 -0.43
C LEU A 62 21.94 -4.42 -1.40
N ARG A 63 21.43 -5.46 -2.05
CA ARG A 63 22.13 -6.15 -3.14
C ARG A 63 22.28 -5.25 -4.36
N GLU A 64 21.21 -4.58 -4.78
CA GLU A 64 21.27 -3.60 -5.87
C GLU A 64 22.24 -2.45 -5.56
N LEU A 65 22.25 -1.98 -4.31
CA LEU A 65 23.19 -0.95 -3.85
C LEU A 65 24.62 -1.43 -3.92
N ASP A 66 24.90 -2.68 -3.52
CA ASP A 66 26.24 -3.27 -3.58
C ASP A 66 26.71 -3.50 -5.02
N ASP A 67 25.87 -4.02 -5.88
CA ASP A 67 26.15 -4.18 -7.31
C ASP A 67 26.45 -2.82 -7.97
N ARG A 68 25.67 -1.79 -7.61
CA ARG A 68 25.90 -0.42 -8.08
C ARG A 68 27.24 0.12 -7.57
N ARG A 69 27.59 -0.14 -6.30
CA ARG A 69 28.88 0.23 -5.69
C ARG A 69 30.05 -0.37 -6.45
N GLN A 70 29.99 -1.67 -6.74
CA GLN A 70 31.03 -2.36 -7.52
C GLN A 70 31.17 -1.77 -8.93
N THR A 71 30.05 -1.48 -9.59
CA THR A 71 30.03 -0.83 -10.91
C THR A 71 30.72 0.53 -10.89
N ILE A 72 30.46 1.34 -9.87
CA ILE A 72 31.04 2.67 -9.69
C ILE A 72 32.55 2.58 -9.40
N LEU A 73 32.95 1.72 -8.47
CA LEU A 73 34.37 1.50 -8.17
C LEU A 73 35.15 1.10 -9.41
N LYS A 74 34.62 0.14 -10.18
CA LYS A 74 35.24 -0.30 -11.44
C LYS A 74 35.35 0.86 -12.44
N SER A 75 34.29 1.64 -12.62
CA SER A 75 34.28 2.78 -13.55
C SER A 75 35.31 3.85 -13.19
N ILE A 76 35.47 4.16 -11.90
CA ILE A 76 36.45 5.15 -11.42
C ILE A 76 37.88 4.61 -11.54
N GLN A 77 38.06 3.32 -11.26
CA GLN A 77 39.34 2.63 -11.40
C GLN A 77 39.83 2.61 -12.86
N GLU A 78 38.93 2.31 -13.80
CA GLU A 78 39.21 2.33 -15.23
C GLU A 78 39.63 3.73 -15.74
N GLN A 79 39.16 4.79 -15.06
CA GLN A 79 39.56 6.18 -15.32
C GLN A 79 40.91 6.54 -14.65
N GLY A 80 41.51 5.65 -13.87
CA GLY A 80 42.74 5.91 -13.11
C GLY A 80 42.60 6.96 -12.00
N LYS A 81 41.37 7.23 -11.52
CA LYS A 81 41.04 8.28 -10.54
C LYS A 81 40.64 7.76 -9.16
N LEU A 82 40.66 6.46 -8.94
CA LEU A 82 40.32 5.88 -7.64
C LEU A 82 41.45 6.08 -6.63
N THR A 83 41.20 6.89 -5.60
CA THR A 83 42.08 7.05 -4.47
C THR A 83 41.63 6.18 -3.29
N PRO A 84 42.55 5.83 -2.33
CA PRO A 84 42.16 5.04 -1.15
C PRO A 84 41.07 5.71 -0.27
N GLU A 85 41.05 7.04 -0.21
CA GLU A 85 40.06 7.82 0.51
C GLU A 85 38.68 7.70 -0.15
N LEU A 86 38.62 7.90 -1.47
CA LEU A 86 37.40 7.78 -2.27
C LEU A 86 36.84 6.36 -2.24
N GLU A 87 37.70 5.35 -2.36
CA GLU A 87 37.30 3.94 -2.24
C GLU A 87 36.66 3.66 -0.88
N ARG A 88 37.22 4.22 0.20
CA ARG A 88 36.67 4.09 1.55
C ARG A 88 35.31 4.78 1.66
N GLU A 89 35.14 6.00 1.17
CA GLU A 89 33.88 6.74 1.18
C GLU A 89 32.80 6.01 0.39
N ILE A 90 33.12 5.53 -0.82
CA ILE A 90 32.19 4.76 -1.65
C ILE A 90 31.80 3.43 -0.96
N THR A 91 32.74 2.76 -0.32
CA THR A 91 32.48 1.51 0.40
C THR A 91 31.61 1.72 1.63
N GLN A 92 31.74 2.86 2.30
CA GLN A 92 30.97 3.22 3.49
C GLN A 92 29.61 3.88 3.18
N ALA A 93 29.36 4.25 1.92
CA ALA A 93 28.08 4.86 1.54
C ALA A 93 26.91 3.93 1.88
N ASP A 94 25.98 4.39 2.69
CA ASP A 94 24.83 3.64 3.23
C ASP A 94 23.56 3.77 2.38
N SER A 95 23.56 4.71 1.43
CA SER A 95 22.42 5.04 0.59
C SER A 95 22.83 5.21 -0.87
N LYS A 96 21.87 4.95 -1.76
CA LYS A 96 22.06 5.17 -3.20
C LYS A 96 22.35 6.64 -3.51
N THR A 97 21.70 7.56 -2.81
CA THR A 97 21.92 9.00 -2.96
C THR A 97 23.37 9.38 -2.67
N ARG A 98 23.91 8.98 -1.51
CA ARG A 98 25.30 9.25 -1.16
C ARG A 98 26.28 8.62 -2.16
N LEU A 99 25.99 7.41 -2.60
CA LEU A 99 26.79 6.68 -3.58
C LEU A 99 26.84 7.40 -4.96
N GLU A 100 25.68 7.89 -5.43
CA GLU A 100 25.59 8.64 -6.69
C GLU A 100 26.27 10.02 -6.56
N ASP A 101 26.14 10.71 -5.42
CA ASP A 101 26.83 11.97 -5.17
C ASP A 101 28.36 11.82 -5.28
N LEU A 102 28.92 10.78 -4.65
CA LEU A 102 30.36 10.48 -4.76
C LEU A 102 30.80 10.14 -6.18
N TYR A 103 29.90 9.62 -6.98
CA TYR A 103 30.17 9.27 -8.38
C TYR A 103 30.01 10.45 -9.35
N LEU A 104 29.29 11.53 -8.97
CA LEU A 104 28.99 12.66 -9.88
C LEU A 104 30.21 13.22 -10.62
N PRO A 105 31.39 13.44 -9.97
CA PRO A 105 32.58 13.98 -10.66
C PRO A 105 33.16 13.01 -11.72
N TYR A 106 32.89 11.72 -11.57
CA TYR A 106 33.49 10.64 -12.38
C TYR A 106 32.53 10.05 -13.41
N LYS A 107 31.25 10.44 -13.31
CA LYS A 107 30.20 9.94 -14.21
C LYS A 107 30.45 10.40 -15.63
N PRO A 108 30.50 9.50 -16.65
CA PRO A 108 30.65 9.90 -18.03
C PRO A 108 29.53 10.89 -18.43
N LYS A 109 29.92 12.06 -18.87
CA LYS A 109 29.03 13.17 -19.28
C LYS A 109 29.28 13.58 -20.70
N ARG A 110 28.27 14.24 -21.31
CA ARG A 110 28.52 15.03 -22.50
C ARG A 110 29.48 16.18 -22.14
N ARG A 111 30.32 16.60 -23.07
CA ARG A 111 31.25 17.69 -22.91
C ARG A 111 30.56 18.94 -22.36
N THR A 112 30.88 19.31 -21.13
CA THR A 112 30.26 20.44 -20.41
C THR A 112 30.99 21.75 -20.66
N LYS A 113 30.38 22.89 -20.31
CA LYS A 113 31.04 24.19 -20.41
C LYS A 113 32.30 24.28 -19.53
N GLY A 114 32.28 23.68 -18.33
CA GLY A 114 33.43 23.59 -17.45
C GLY A 114 34.55 22.74 -18.07
N GLN A 115 34.21 21.59 -18.63
CA GLN A 115 35.18 20.73 -19.32
C GLN A 115 35.83 21.43 -20.53
N ILE A 116 35.03 22.13 -21.34
CA ILE A 116 35.55 22.93 -22.45
C ILE A 116 36.50 24.00 -21.93
N ALA A 117 36.18 24.66 -20.82
CA ALA A 117 37.04 25.67 -20.22
C ALA A 117 38.34 25.09 -19.63
N ILE A 118 38.30 23.89 -19.06
CA ILE A 118 39.52 23.17 -18.60
C ILE A 118 40.41 22.82 -19.77
N GLU A 119 39.85 22.26 -20.86
CA GLU A 119 40.58 21.94 -22.08
C GLU A 119 41.19 23.18 -22.75
N ALA A 120 40.53 24.33 -22.59
CA ALA A 120 41.05 25.62 -23.07
C ALA A 120 42.16 26.20 -22.15
N GLY A 121 42.42 25.59 -20.98
CA GLY A 121 43.51 25.99 -20.08
C GLY A 121 43.09 27.05 -19.06
N LEU A 122 41.77 27.20 -18.74
CA LEU A 122 41.25 28.20 -17.79
C LEU A 122 41.23 27.74 -16.35
N GLU A 123 41.64 26.52 -16.03
CA GLU A 123 41.62 25.99 -14.65
C GLU A 123 42.49 26.80 -13.70
N PRO A 124 43.75 27.20 -14.09
CA PRO A 124 44.58 28.04 -13.20
C PRO A 124 43.97 29.44 -12.93
N LEU A 125 43.25 30.02 -13.88
CA LEU A 125 42.53 31.27 -13.69
C LEU A 125 41.42 31.09 -12.68
N ALA A 126 40.61 30.01 -12.80
CA ALA A 126 39.53 29.67 -11.89
C ALA A 126 40.07 29.50 -10.44
N ASP A 127 41.15 28.73 -10.28
CA ASP A 127 41.79 28.50 -8.98
C ASP A 127 42.34 29.76 -8.35
N THR A 128 42.99 30.63 -9.18
CA THR A 128 43.54 31.90 -8.71
C THR A 128 42.43 32.83 -8.18
N LEU A 129 41.39 33.05 -8.98
CA LEU A 129 40.28 33.94 -8.57
C LEU A 129 39.49 33.40 -7.37
N TRP A 130 39.40 32.07 -7.28
CA TRP A 130 38.65 31.43 -6.19
C TRP A 130 39.41 31.51 -4.86
N ASN A 131 40.73 31.26 -4.85
CA ASN A 131 41.56 31.16 -3.66
C ASN A 131 42.23 32.45 -3.25
N GLN A 132 42.40 33.41 -4.18
CA GLN A 132 43.13 34.66 -3.94
C GLN A 132 42.21 35.88 -4.18
N PRO A 133 41.43 36.29 -3.15
CA PRO A 133 40.40 37.35 -3.27
C PRO A 133 40.98 38.71 -3.69
N GLN A 134 42.25 38.95 -3.45
CA GLN A 134 42.93 40.22 -3.79
C GLN A 134 43.27 40.32 -5.27
N THR A 135 43.11 39.28 -6.08
CA THR A 135 43.40 39.28 -7.52
C THR A 135 42.31 40.04 -8.27
N GLU A 136 42.72 40.98 -9.11
CA GLU A 136 41.79 41.70 -10.01
C GLU A 136 41.36 40.81 -11.18
N PRO A 137 40.08 40.41 -11.30
CA PRO A 137 39.64 39.42 -12.28
C PRO A 137 39.94 39.78 -13.72
N GLU A 138 39.63 41.02 -14.16
CA GLU A 138 39.82 41.47 -15.53
C GLU A 138 41.30 41.46 -15.92
N SER A 139 42.18 41.96 -15.02
CA SER A 139 43.61 41.97 -15.26
C SER A 139 44.23 40.56 -15.32
N GLU A 140 43.76 39.64 -14.42
CA GLU A 140 44.26 38.25 -14.46
C GLU A 140 43.78 37.50 -15.70
N ALA A 141 42.53 37.72 -16.10
CA ALA A 141 41.93 37.06 -17.28
C ALA A 141 42.64 37.38 -18.61
N THR A 142 43.30 38.57 -18.70
CA THR A 142 44.07 38.93 -19.91
C THR A 142 45.20 37.96 -20.23
N LYS A 143 45.74 37.27 -19.22
CA LYS A 143 46.86 36.30 -19.36
C LYS A 143 46.43 34.99 -20.04
N TYR A 144 45.10 34.74 -20.15
CA TYR A 144 44.53 33.50 -20.63
C TYR A 144 43.77 33.65 -21.96
N LEU A 145 43.95 34.78 -22.63
CA LEU A 145 43.34 35.00 -23.96
C LEU A 145 44.01 34.09 -25.01
N ASP A 146 43.16 33.32 -25.69
CA ASP A 146 43.60 32.39 -26.76
C ASP A 146 42.43 32.21 -27.75
N ALA A 147 42.54 32.94 -28.87
CA ALA A 147 41.52 32.93 -29.92
C ALA A 147 41.36 31.55 -30.58
N ASP A 148 42.43 30.75 -30.67
CA ASP A 148 42.39 29.41 -31.25
C ASP A 148 41.57 28.43 -30.37
N LYS A 149 41.52 28.70 -29.08
CA LYS A 149 40.71 27.95 -28.11
C LYS A 149 39.35 28.59 -27.83
N GLY A 150 38.97 29.64 -28.56
CA GLY A 150 37.70 30.34 -28.40
C GLY A 150 37.63 31.32 -27.23
N ILE A 151 38.78 31.68 -26.62
CA ILE A 151 38.86 32.66 -25.55
C ILE A 151 39.26 34.01 -26.16
N THR A 152 38.30 34.72 -26.72
CA THR A 152 38.51 35.92 -27.51
C THR A 152 38.63 37.19 -26.67
N ASP A 153 38.09 37.20 -25.45
CA ASP A 153 38.07 38.36 -24.57
C ASP A 153 38.11 37.94 -23.08
N THR A 154 38.33 38.89 -22.19
CA THR A 154 38.39 38.65 -20.74
C THR A 154 37.08 38.12 -20.20
N LYS A 155 35.96 38.50 -20.76
CA LYS A 155 34.64 38.00 -20.37
C LYS A 155 34.53 36.50 -20.68
N ALA A 156 34.94 36.02 -21.83
CA ALA A 156 34.96 34.62 -22.19
C ALA A 156 35.83 33.80 -21.24
N ALA A 157 37.01 34.36 -20.86
CA ALA A 157 37.92 33.74 -19.89
C ALA A 157 37.28 33.62 -18.50
N LEU A 158 36.66 34.72 -18.01
CA LEU A 158 35.97 34.74 -16.69
C LEU A 158 34.71 33.86 -16.67
N ASP A 159 33.96 33.78 -17.75
CA ASP A 159 32.80 32.90 -17.90
C ASP A 159 33.21 31.41 -17.90
N GLY A 160 34.31 31.10 -18.56
CA GLY A 160 34.92 29.77 -18.53
C GLY A 160 35.41 29.37 -17.15
N ALA A 161 36.17 30.23 -16.51
CA ALA A 161 36.63 30.02 -15.12
C ALA A 161 35.45 29.84 -14.15
N ARG A 162 34.39 30.62 -14.29
CA ARG A 162 33.15 30.47 -13.51
C ARG A 162 32.49 29.11 -13.74
N ALA A 163 32.39 28.66 -14.98
CA ALA A 163 31.82 27.38 -15.32
C ALA A 163 32.54 26.20 -14.62
N ILE A 164 33.89 26.28 -14.53
CA ILE A 164 34.70 25.29 -13.80
C ILE A 164 34.33 25.22 -12.32
N ILE A 165 34.33 26.36 -11.64
CA ILE A 165 34.00 26.39 -10.19
C ILE A 165 32.54 25.98 -9.93
N MET A 166 31.61 26.42 -10.78
CA MET A 166 30.19 26.01 -10.65
C MET A 166 30.01 24.49 -10.79
N GLU A 167 30.79 23.83 -11.62
CA GLU A 167 30.75 22.36 -11.72
C GLU A 167 31.31 21.69 -10.49
N ARG A 168 32.46 22.15 -9.99
CA ARG A 168 33.05 21.64 -8.74
C ARG A 168 32.07 21.77 -7.56
N ILE A 169 31.41 22.91 -7.43
CA ILE A 169 30.38 23.15 -6.38
C ILE A 169 29.21 22.17 -6.57
N ALA A 170 28.72 21.97 -7.78
CA ALA A 170 27.55 21.10 -8.06
C ALA A 170 27.87 19.61 -7.94
N GLU A 171 29.13 19.22 -7.87
CA GLU A 171 29.60 17.83 -7.80
C GLU A 171 30.24 17.48 -6.45
N ASP A 172 30.24 18.41 -5.50
CA ASP A 172 30.78 18.18 -4.17
C ASP A 172 29.78 17.44 -3.29
N ALA A 173 30.00 16.13 -3.11
CA ALA A 173 29.10 15.25 -2.36
C ALA A 173 28.87 15.70 -0.90
N ASN A 174 29.88 16.30 -0.24
CA ASN A 174 29.75 16.76 1.15
C ASN A 174 28.95 18.06 1.23
N LEU A 175 29.07 18.93 0.25
CA LEU A 175 28.24 20.13 0.13
C LEU A 175 26.79 19.75 -0.17
N LEU A 176 26.56 18.85 -1.13
CA LEU A 176 25.22 18.39 -1.50
C LEU A 176 24.51 17.78 -0.29
N GLU A 177 25.19 17.01 0.53
CA GLU A 177 24.64 16.45 1.78
C GLU A 177 24.21 17.55 2.77
N LYS A 178 25.04 18.60 2.98
CA LYS A 178 24.68 19.73 3.85
C LYS A 178 23.45 20.49 3.33
N ILE A 179 23.41 20.78 2.03
CA ILE A 179 22.28 21.48 1.41
C ILE A 179 21.02 20.63 1.49
N ARG A 180 21.10 19.34 1.18
CA ARG A 180 19.99 18.39 1.29
C ARG A 180 19.43 18.34 2.71
N ALA A 181 20.28 18.26 3.72
CA ALA A 181 19.87 18.26 5.11
C ALA A 181 19.19 19.58 5.53
N HIS A 182 19.62 20.71 4.98
CA HIS A 182 18.96 21.99 5.19
C HIS A 182 17.58 22.04 4.53
N LEU A 183 17.49 21.67 3.26
CA LEU A 183 16.25 21.71 2.48
C LEU A 183 15.19 20.73 3.02
N ASN A 184 15.59 19.54 3.45
CA ASN A 184 14.67 18.59 4.07
C ASN A 184 14.01 19.13 5.35
N ARG A 185 14.66 20.05 6.05
CA ARG A 185 14.10 20.66 7.26
C ARG A 185 13.23 21.88 6.96
N ASN A 186 13.60 22.67 5.95
CA ASN A 186 13.09 24.03 5.79
C ASN A 186 12.34 24.25 4.48
N ALA A 187 12.59 23.48 3.42
CA ALA A 187 11.95 23.72 2.11
C ALA A 187 10.46 23.42 2.11
N GLU A 188 9.70 24.21 1.37
CA GLU A 188 8.29 24.02 1.12
C GLU A 188 8.01 23.56 -0.30
N LEU A 189 6.98 22.72 -0.43
CA LEU A 189 6.31 22.45 -1.69
C LEU A 189 5.35 23.60 -1.98
N VAL A 190 5.49 24.21 -3.14
CA VAL A 190 4.63 25.28 -3.62
C VAL A 190 3.82 24.78 -4.79
N SER A 191 2.49 24.89 -4.70
CA SER A 191 1.56 24.55 -5.77
C SER A 191 0.80 25.80 -6.21
N ARG A 192 0.73 26.04 -7.51
CA ARG A 192 -0.02 27.15 -8.12
C ARG A 192 -0.82 26.63 -9.32
N VAL A 193 -1.99 27.23 -9.56
CA VAL A 193 -2.76 26.96 -10.77
C VAL A 193 -2.03 27.51 -11.99
N VAL A 194 -2.10 26.79 -13.10
CA VAL A 194 -1.64 27.31 -14.40
C VAL A 194 -2.61 28.40 -14.84
N GLU A 195 -2.09 29.56 -15.23
CA GLU A 195 -2.88 30.72 -15.65
C GLU A 195 -3.90 30.35 -16.74
N GLY A 196 -5.16 30.73 -16.52
CA GLY A 196 -6.28 30.43 -17.42
C GLY A 196 -6.85 29.01 -17.31
N LYS A 197 -6.37 28.18 -16.37
CA LYS A 197 -6.84 26.80 -16.17
C LYS A 197 -7.72 26.62 -14.92
N GLU A 198 -8.17 27.70 -14.29
CA GLU A 198 -8.92 27.67 -13.03
C GLU A 198 -10.25 26.92 -13.16
N GLN A 199 -10.97 27.11 -14.26
CA GLN A 199 -12.27 26.43 -14.49
C GLN A 199 -12.10 24.95 -14.84
N GLU A 200 -11.19 24.64 -15.76
CA GLU A 200 -10.94 23.25 -16.16
C GLU A 200 -10.33 22.43 -15.02
N GLY A 201 -9.49 23.07 -14.19
CA GLY A 201 -8.80 22.49 -13.07
C GLY A 201 -9.56 22.52 -11.74
N GLU A 202 -10.85 22.86 -11.69
CA GLU A 202 -11.63 23.09 -10.45
C GLU A 202 -11.53 21.93 -9.45
N LYS A 203 -11.34 20.70 -9.92
CA LYS A 203 -11.12 19.52 -9.05
C LYS A 203 -9.84 19.61 -8.20
N PHE A 204 -8.89 20.50 -8.56
CA PHE A 204 -7.65 20.77 -7.84
C PHE A 204 -7.66 22.12 -7.12
N LYS A 205 -8.81 22.75 -6.96
CA LYS A 205 -8.95 24.10 -6.39
C LYS A 205 -8.25 24.27 -5.04
N ASP A 206 -8.25 23.25 -4.21
CA ASP A 206 -7.59 23.26 -2.89
C ASP A 206 -6.06 23.45 -3.00
N TYR A 207 -5.48 23.21 -4.18
CA TYR A 207 -4.05 23.32 -4.46
C TYR A 207 -3.68 24.47 -5.40
N PHE A 208 -4.62 25.36 -5.74
CA PHE A 208 -4.36 26.50 -6.63
C PHE A 208 -3.39 27.51 -6.03
N ASN A 209 -3.41 27.66 -4.71
CA ASN A 209 -2.46 28.47 -3.96
C ASN A 209 -2.15 27.76 -2.63
N HIS A 210 -1.27 26.77 -2.70
CA HIS A 210 -0.97 25.91 -1.57
C HIS A 210 0.53 25.81 -1.33
N ASN A 211 0.94 25.96 -0.08
CA ASN A 211 2.30 25.77 0.39
C ASN A 211 2.30 24.87 1.61
N GLU A 212 3.22 23.93 1.68
CA GLU A 212 3.43 23.12 2.88
C GLU A 212 4.86 22.57 2.93
N PRO A 213 5.38 22.22 4.15
CA PRO A 213 6.73 21.66 4.28
C PRO A 213 6.90 20.40 3.44
N LEU A 214 7.89 20.40 2.52
CA LEU A 214 8.11 19.33 1.55
C LEU A 214 8.31 17.95 2.20
N SER A 215 9.01 17.91 3.34
CA SER A 215 9.27 16.66 4.07
C SER A 215 8.04 16.09 4.79
N LYS A 216 6.98 16.89 4.98
CA LYS A 216 5.78 16.52 5.74
C LYS A 216 4.51 16.42 4.88
N VAL A 217 4.61 16.59 3.57
CA VAL A 217 3.47 16.48 2.66
C VAL A 217 2.84 15.08 2.78
N PRO A 218 1.55 14.97 3.15
CA PRO A 218 0.86 13.69 3.19
C PRO A 218 0.73 13.07 1.80
N SER A 219 0.79 11.74 1.73
CA SER A 219 0.77 10.96 0.49
C SER A 219 -0.37 11.35 -0.45
N HIS A 220 -1.61 11.40 0.06
CA HIS A 220 -2.78 11.71 -0.74
C HIS A 220 -2.74 13.13 -1.36
N ARG A 221 -2.17 14.13 -0.64
CA ARG A 221 -2.00 15.48 -1.18
C ARG A 221 -0.87 15.55 -2.19
N ALA A 222 0.27 14.90 -1.90
CA ALA A 222 1.38 14.81 -2.83
C ALA A 222 0.94 14.21 -4.16
N LEU A 223 0.23 13.09 -4.15
CA LEU A 223 -0.27 12.43 -5.35
C LEU A 223 -1.35 13.25 -6.08
N ALA A 224 -2.23 13.95 -5.35
CA ALA A 224 -3.21 14.85 -5.94
C ALA A 224 -2.54 16.01 -6.69
N MET A 225 -1.55 16.67 -6.07
CA MET A 225 -0.80 17.76 -6.69
C MET A 225 0.03 17.29 -7.89
N LEU A 226 0.69 16.13 -7.76
CA LEU A 226 1.44 15.52 -8.87
C LEU A 226 0.53 15.17 -10.05
N ARG A 227 -0.67 14.65 -9.80
CA ARG A 227 -1.69 14.42 -10.83
C ARG A 227 -2.13 15.74 -11.48
N GLY A 228 -2.41 16.78 -10.68
CA GLY A 228 -2.77 18.11 -11.19
C GLY A 228 -1.69 18.70 -12.10
N ARG A 229 -0.42 18.51 -11.75
CA ARG A 229 0.72 18.89 -12.59
C ARG A 229 0.78 18.07 -13.88
N ASN A 230 0.61 16.74 -13.81
CA ASN A 230 0.66 15.85 -14.97
C ASN A 230 -0.50 16.10 -15.95
N GLU A 231 -1.66 16.51 -15.42
CA GLU A 231 -2.82 16.91 -16.22
C GLU A 231 -2.74 18.37 -16.75
N GLY A 232 -1.69 19.11 -16.38
CA GLY A 232 -1.42 20.47 -16.86
C GLY A 232 -2.25 21.56 -16.18
N PHE A 233 -2.81 21.33 -14.99
CA PHE A 233 -3.59 22.30 -14.23
C PHE A 233 -2.79 22.98 -13.12
N LEU A 234 -1.76 22.32 -12.61
CA LEU A 234 -0.91 22.85 -11.53
C LEU A 234 0.54 22.96 -11.96
N THR A 235 1.23 23.95 -11.42
CA THR A 235 2.68 24.03 -11.38
C THR A 235 3.14 23.69 -9.97
N LEU A 236 4.21 22.89 -9.85
CA LEU A 236 4.82 22.55 -8.58
C LEU A 236 6.28 22.99 -8.59
N ALA A 237 6.69 23.63 -7.51
CA ALA A 237 8.07 24.09 -7.31
C ALA A 237 8.49 23.90 -5.85
N MET A 238 9.81 23.84 -5.63
CA MET A 238 10.39 23.86 -4.29
C MET A 238 10.79 25.27 -3.93
N ASN A 239 10.24 25.80 -2.81
CA ASN A 239 10.74 27.02 -2.18
C ASN A 239 11.79 26.65 -1.15
N ALA A 240 13.04 27.00 -1.43
CA ALA A 240 14.17 26.72 -0.55
C ALA A 240 14.24 27.63 0.70
N ASP A 241 13.64 28.82 0.61
CA ASP A 241 13.76 29.88 1.61
C ASP A 241 12.38 30.44 2.02
N PRO A 242 11.49 29.64 2.62
CA PRO A 242 10.12 30.05 2.91
C PRO A 242 9.98 31.19 3.91
N GLU A 243 11.00 31.39 4.77
CA GLU A 243 11.02 32.45 5.78
C GLU A 243 11.52 33.80 5.23
N GLN A 244 12.00 33.83 4.00
CA GLN A 244 12.46 35.08 3.36
C GLN A 244 11.32 35.84 2.71
N GLU A 245 11.41 37.17 2.75
CA GLU A 245 10.46 38.01 2.03
C GLU A 245 10.52 37.77 0.52
N GLU A 246 9.37 37.81 -0.13
CA GLU A 246 9.24 37.63 -1.57
C GLU A 246 10.13 38.64 -2.32
N GLY A 247 11.14 38.14 -3.05
CA GLY A 247 12.10 38.99 -3.76
C GLY A 247 13.46 39.16 -3.05
N ALA A 248 13.71 38.45 -1.96
CA ALA A 248 15.05 38.39 -1.35
C ALA A 248 16.11 38.00 -2.40
N ARG A 249 17.21 38.74 -2.44
CA ARG A 249 18.22 38.60 -3.49
C ARG A 249 19.18 37.42 -3.31
N GLN A 250 19.23 36.83 -2.14
CA GLN A 250 20.19 35.79 -1.80
C GLN A 250 19.52 34.65 -1.02
N SER A 251 19.69 33.41 -1.50
CA SER A 251 19.25 32.22 -0.80
C SER A 251 20.15 31.88 0.37
N TYR A 252 19.59 31.30 1.44
CA TYR A 252 20.40 30.75 2.54
C TYR A 252 21.36 29.65 2.06
N CYS A 253 20.98 28.91 1.04
CA CYS A 253 21.85 27.91 0.41
C CYS A 253 23.11 28.50 -0.19
N GLU A 254 23.09 29.75 -0.67
CA GLU A 254 24.29 30.46 -1.11
C GLU A 254 25.26 30.70 0.07
N THR A 255 24.76 30.96 1.27
CA THR A 255 25.55 31.06 2.49
C THR A 255 26.17 29.71 2.86
N ILE A 256 25.42 28.60 2.77
CA ILE A 256 25.95 27.26 3.01
C ILE A 256 27.10 26.94 2.06
N ILE A 257 26.99 27.33 0.79
CA ILE A 257 28.05 27.15 -0.21
C ILE A 257 29.30 27.97 0.17
N ALA A 258 29.11 29.26 0.52
CA ALA A 258 30.20 30.13 0.91
C ALA A 258 30.96 29.60 2.16
N ASP A 259 30.20 29.20 3.17
CA ASP A 259 30.76 28.66 4.44
C ASP A 259 31.47 27.32 4.21
N HIS A 260 30.97 26.47 3.32
CA HIS A 260 31.58 25.18 3.01
C HIS A 260 33.00 25.35 2.43
N TYR A 261 33.18 26.33 1.56
CA TYR A 261 34.47 26.63 0.95
C TYR A 261 35.29 27.71 1.70
N GLY A 262 34.82 28.18 2.84
CA GLY A 262 35.48 29.23 3.62
C GLY A 262 35.58 30.57 2.88
N VAL A 263 34.62 30.85 1.99
CA VAL A 263 34.60 32.09 1.19
C VAL A 263 34.00 33.22 1.99
N THR A 264 34.87 34.13 2.47
CA THR A 264 34.43 35.39 3.12
C THR A 264 34.44 36.50 2.06
N LEU A 265 33.30 37.17 1.90
CA LEU A 265 33.13 38.30 0.98
C LEU A 265 33.40 39.61 1.75
N SER A 266 34.59 40.18 1.55
CA SER A 266 35.13 41.34 2.31
C SER A 266 35.31 42.60 1.46
N SER A 267 34.70 42.63 0.28
CA SER A 267 34.89 43.68 -0.75
C SER A 267 36.29 43.67 -1.41
N ALA A 268 36.92 42.51 -1.44
CA ALA A 268 38.15 42.31 -2.19
C ALA A 268 37.84 42.31 -3.72
N PRO A 269 38.86 42.59 -4.59
CA PRO A 269 38.64 42.69 -6.03
C PRO A 269 37.92 41.51 -6.66
N ALA A 270 38.24 40.26 -6.31
CA ALA A 270 37.59 39.08 -6.86
C ALA A 270 36.21 38.74 -6.22
N ASP A 271 35.80 39.42 -5.14
CA ASP A 271 34.62 39.04 -4.38
C ASP A 271 33.29 39.19 -5.16
N ALA A 272 33.20 40.17 -6.07
CA ALA A 272 32.05 40.34 -6.94
C ALA A 272 31.89 39.11 -7.89
N TRP A 273 32.99 38.62 -8.44
CA TRP A 273 33.02 37.43 -9.28
C TRP A 273 32.75 36.18 -8.47
N ARG A 274 33.35 36.01 -7.29
CA ARG A 274 33.13 34.87 -6.38
C ARG A 274 31.68 34.78 -5.93
N LYS A 275 31.06 35.92 -5.55
CA LYS A 275 29.63 36.00 -5.22
C LYS A 275 28.74 35.57 -6.39
N GLN A 276 29.09 35.99 -7.61
CA GLN A 276 28.37 35.61 -8.81
C GLN A 276 28.50 34.10 -9.08
N VAL A 277 29.68 33.53 -8.89
CA VAL A 277 29.91 32.07 -9.03
C VAL A 277 29.01 31.29 -8.05
N ILE A 278 29.00 31.67 -6.77
CA ILE A 278 28.16 31.02 -5.74
C ILE A 278 26.68 31.11 -6.10
N SER A 279 26.21 32.31 -6.44
CA SER A 279 24.80 32.53 -6.78
C SER A 279 24.37 31.72 -8.01
N TRP A 280 25.21 31.67 -9.05
CA TRP A 280 24.91 30.92 -10.26
C TRP A 280 25.04 29.42 -10.05
N ALA A 281 26.00 28.94 -9.27
CA ALA A 281 26.12 27.54 -8.90
C ALA A 281 24.84 27.07 -8.20
N TRP A 282 24.34 27.84 -7.25
CA TRP A 282 23.06 27.55 -6.59
C TRP A 282 21.91 27.57 -7.58
N ARG A 283 21.63 28.71 -8.23
CA ARG A 283 20.42 28.92 -9.01
C ARG A 283 20.32 28.06 -10.28
N ILE A 284 21.46 27.78 -10.93
CA ILE A 284 21.46 27.13 -12.25
C ILE A 284 21.75 25.62 -12.14
N LYS A 285 22.49 25.17 -11.12
CA LYS A 285 22.89 23.78 -11.02
C LYS A 285 22.35 23.10 -9.78
N VAL A 286 22.75 23.56 -8.59
CA VAL A 286 22.45 22.85 -7.33
C VAL A 286 20.97 22.90 -6.98
N SER A 287 20.28 24.02 -7.15
CA SER A 287 18.85 24.15 -6.88
C SER A 287 18.01 23.18 -7.73
N MET A 288 18.29 23.11 -9.04
CA MET A 288 17.58 22.19 -9.94
C MET A 288 17.84 20.72 -9.59
N HIS A 289 19.09 20.41 -9.21
CA HIS A 289 19.45 19.06 -8.77
C HIS A 289 18.68 18.68 -7.50
N MET A 290 18.71 19.53 -6.49
CA MET A 290 18.04 19.31 -5.20
C MET A 290 16.52 19.23 -5.37
N GLU A 291 15.93 20.14 -6.16
CA GLU A 291 14.48 20.11 -6.43
C GLU A 291 14.06 18.77 -7.07
N THR A 292 14.78 18.32 -8.09
CA THR A 292 14.52 17.05 -8.78
C THR A 292 14.63 15.88 -7.80
N GLU A 293 15.67 15.86 -6.99
CA GLU A 293 15.92 14.80 -5.99
C GLU A 293 14.84 14.79 -4.89
N LEU A 294 14.59 15.93 -4.25
CA LEU A 294 13.66 16.01 -3.12
C LEU A 294 12.20 15.83 -3.53
N MET A 295 11.81 16.34 -4.70
CA MET A 295 10.49 16.08 -5.29
C MET A 295 10.35 14.59 -5.67
N GLY A 296 11.40 13.96 -6.17
CA GLY A 296 11.47 12.53 -6.43
C GLY A 296 11.30 11.71 -5.16
N ALA A 297 12.01 12.05 -4.10
CA ALA A 297 11.92 11.40 -2.80
C ALA A 297 10.53 11.56 -2.14
N MET A 298 9.92 12.75 -2.27
CA MET A 298 8.54 12.99 -1.84
C MET A 298 7.56 12.09 -2.59
N LYS A 299 7.70 12.01 -3.92
CA LYS A 299 6.87 11.15 -4.78
C LYS A 299 7.00 9.69 -4.38
N GLU A 300 8.21 9.18 -4.22
CA GLU A 300 8.47 7.78 -3.86
C GLU A 300 7.84 7.43 -2.50
N ARG A 301 8.02 8.29 -1.49
CA ARG A 301 7.38 8.12 -0.18
C ARG A 301 5.85 8.09 -0.30
N ALA A 302 5.28 8.99 -1.09
CA ALA A 302 3.83 9.06 -1.31
C ALA A 302 3.29 7.82 -2.04
N GLU A 303 4.03 7.30 -3.01
CA GLU A 303 3.69 6.06 -3.73
C GLU A 303 3.71 4.85 -2.81
N ILE A 304 4.75 4.69 -1.97
CA ILE A 304 4.87 3.59 -1.02
C ILE A 304 3.67 3.59 -0.06
N GLU A 305 3.34 4.74 0.53
CA GLU A 305 2.21 4.84 1.47
C GLU A 305 0.86 4.52 0.78
N ALA A 306 0.64 5.01 -0.43
CA ALA A 306 -0.58 4.72 -1.19
C ALA A 306 -0.70 3.23 -1.56
N ILE A 307 0.42 2.58 -1.89
CA ILE A 307 0.48 1.14 -2.16
C ILE A 307 0.15 0.34 -0.91
N GLU A 308 0.67 0.73 0.27
CA GLU A 308 0.36 0.05 1.54
C GLU A 308 -1.12 0.20 1.93
N VAL A 309 -1.73 1.36 1.69
CA VAL A 309 -3.18 1.54 1.88
C VAL A 309 -3.97 0.58 0.98
N PHE A 310 -3.60 0.48 -0.29
CA PHE A 310 -4.24 -0.48 -1.21
C PHE A 310 -4.05 -1.93 -0.74
N ALA A 311 -2.83 -2.30 -0.37
CA ALA A 311 -2.50 -3.64 0.13
C ALA A 311 -3.34 -4.01 1.36
N THR A 312 -3.52 -3.07 2.29
CA THR A 312 -4.36 -3.26 3.49
C THR A 312 -5.84 -3.44 3.12
N ASN A 313 -6.39 -2.58 2.27
CA ASN A 313 -7.77 -2.69 1.82
C ASN A 313 -8.02 -4.01 1.06
N LEU A 314 -7.08 -4.44 0.23
CA LEU A 314 -7.16 -5.72 -0.45
C LEU A 314 -7.14 -6.89 0.54
N LYS A 315 -6.26 -6.85 1.54
CA LYS A 315 -6.20 -7.86 2.60
C LYS A 315 -7.54 -7.97 3.34
N ASP A 316 -8.15 -6.85 3.68
CA ASP A 316 -9.45 -6.82 4.37
C ASP A 316 -10.55 -7.45 3.53
N LEU A 317 -10.57 -7.21 2.21
CA LEU A 317 -11.50 -7.86 1.30
C LEU A 317 -11.28 -9.37 1.19
N LEU A 318 -10.03 -9.80 1.02
CA LEU A 318 -9.66 -11.22 0.88
C LEU A 318 -9.96 -12.01 2.16
N MET A 319 -9.76 -11.38 3.30
CA MET A 319 -9.95 -11.97 4.64
C MET A 319 -11.34 -11.70 5.22
N ALA A 320 -12.28 -11.19 4.43
CA ALA A 320 -13.67 -11.01 4.86
C ALA A 320 -14.33 -12.36 5.18
N ALA A 321 -15.30 -12.33 6.10
CA ALA A 321 -16.00 -13.52 6.60
C ALA A 321 -16.72 -14.28 5.48
N PRO A 322 -16.40 -15.56 5.21
CA PRO A 322 -17.12 -16.35 4.22
C PRO A 322 -18.49 -16.79 4.79
N ALA A 323 -19.55 -16.67 3.99
CA ALA A 323 -20.85 -17.20 4.37
C ALA A 323 -20.92 -18.74 4.32
N GLY A 324 -19.90 -19.36 3.70
CA GLY A 324 -19.78 -20.81 3.57
C GLY A 324 -20.67 -21.43 2.48
N PRO A 325 -20.77 -22.76 2.45
CA PRO A 325 -21.43 -23.52 1.39
C PRO A 325 -22.96 -23.45 1.51
N ARG A 326 -23.55 -22.33 1.08
CA ARG A 326 -25.00 -22.08 1.10
C ARG A 326 -25.49 -21.76 -0.32
N ALA A 327 -26.72 -22.21 -0.66
CA ALA A 327 -27.35 -21.84 -1.91
C ALA A 327 -27.56 -20.32 -1.99
N THR A 328 -26.95 -19.66 -2.95
CA THR A 328 -26.88 -18.19 -3.00
C THR A 328 -27.40 -17.67 -4.35
N LEU A 329 -28.28 -16.67 -4.29
CA LEU A 329 -28.70 -15.87 -5.44
C LEU A 329 -27.85 -14.62 -5.50
N GLY A 330 -27.02 -14.46 -6.55
CA GLY A 330 -26.28 -13.25 -6.83
C GLY A 330 -27.08 -12.31 -7.72
N LEU A 331 -27.09 -11.05 -7.36
CA LEU A 331 -27.80 -9.98 -8.04
C LEU A 331 -26.81 -8.87 -8.40
N ASP A 332 -26.59 -8.71 -9.71
CA ASP A 332 -25.80 -7.62 -10.26
C ASP A 332 -26.74 -6.49 -10.67
N PRO A 333 -26.85 -5.38 -9.92
CA PRO A 333 -27.81 -4.32 -10.16
C PRO A 333 -27.58 -3.59 -11.47
N GLY A 334 -28.65 -3.25 -12.18
CA GLY A 334 -28.56 -2.47 -13.41
C GLY A 334 -29.88 -1.80 -13.78
N LEU A 335 -29.80 -0.54 -14.23
CA LEU A 335 -30.98 0.24 -14.61
C LEU A 335 -31.42 -0.06 -16.05
N ARG A 336 -30.60 0.30 -17.04
CA ARG A 336 -30.98 0.18 -18.47
C ARG A 336 -30.99 -1.25 -18.99
N THR A 337 -29.94 -1.98 -18.65
CA THR A 337 -29.71 -3.36 -19.11
C THR A 337 -30.45 -4.42 -18.27
N GLY A 338 -31.14 -4.00 -17.21
CA GLY A 338 -31.77 -4.85 -16.22
C GLY A 338 -30.77 -5.38 -15.19
N SER A 339 -31.30 -5.85 -14.06
CA SER A 339 -30.51 -6.52 -13.01
C SER A 339 -30.31 -7.99 -13.39
N LYS A 340 -29.08 -8.47 -13.32
CA LYS A 340 -28.69 -9.84 -13.67
C LYS A 340 -28.74 -10.72 -12.43
N ILE A 341 -29.34 -11.90 -12.58
CA ILE A 341 -29.43 -12.90 -11.50
C ILE A 341 -28.63 -14.13 -11.90
N ALA A 342 -27.90 -14.67 -10.94
CA ALA A 342 -27.31 -15.99 -11.01
C ALA A 342 -27.56 -16.74 -9.70
N ILE A 343 -27.92 -18.02 -9.79
CA ILE A 343 -28.08 -18.88 -8.61
C ILE A 343 -26.98 -19.90 -8.62
N VAL A 344 -26.27 -20.00 -7.50
CA VAL A 344 -25.23 -20.99 -7.28
C VAL A 344 -25.62 -21.93 -6.14
N ASP A 345 -25.28 -23.19 -6.30
CA ASP A 345 -25.45 -24.20 -5.25
C ASP A 345 -24.37 -24.04 -4.15
N PRO A 346 -24.43 -24.83 -3.05
CA PRO A 346 -23.41 -24.77 -1.99
C PRO A 346 -21.97 -25.02 -2.46
N THR A 347 -21.74 -25.60 -3.63
CA THR A 347 -20.41 -25.82 -4.21
C THR A 347 -19.94 -24.70 -5.13
N GLY A 348 -20.78 -23.67 -5.34
CA GLY A 348 -20.54 -22.58 -6.26
C GLY A 348 -20.90 -22.89 -7.73
N LYS A 349 -21.51 -24.05 -8.03
CA LYS A 349 -21.97 -24.42 -9.38
C LYS A 349 -23.21 -23.61 -9.75
N VAL A 350 -23.23 -23.05 -10.94
CA VAL A 350 -24.38 -22.28 -11.46
C VAL A 350 -25.55 -23.22 -11.76
N LEU A 351 -26.72 -22.93 -11.19
CA LEU A 351 -27.95 -23.66 -11.36
C LEU A 351 -28.91 -22.98 -12.36
N ALA A 352 -28.95 -21.63 -12.31
CA ALA A 352 -29.82 -20.83 -13.18
C ALA A 352 -29.30 -19.41 -13.32
N THR A 353 -29.66 -18.76 -14.41
CA THR A 353 -29.42 -17.33 -14.65
C THR A 353 -30.68 -16.69 -15.21
N GLU A 354 -30.91 -15.41 -14.89
CA GLU A 354 -32.08 -14.66 -15.37
C GLU A 354 -31.76 -13.16 -15.42
N THR A 355 -32.55 -12.37 -16.16
CA THR A 355 -32.47 -10.91 -16.16
C THR A 355 -33.84 -10.33 -15.82
N ILE A 356 -33.88 -9.44 -14.83
CA ILE A 356 -35.09 -8.76 -14.37
C ILE A 356 -35.00 -7.27 -14.58
N TYR A 357 -36.12 -6.58 -14.64
CA TYR A 357 -36.24 -5.15 -14.93
C TYR A 357 -37.12 -4.42 -13.89
N PRO A 358 -36.78 -4.46 -12.58
CA PRO A 358 -37.61 -3.86 -11.55
C PRO A 358 -37.60 -2.32 -11.58
N HIS A 359 -36.52 -1.71 -12.10
CA HIS A 359 -36.27 -0.27 -12.05
C HIS A 359 -36.64 0.46 -13.35
N PRO A 360 -36.73 1.82 -13.31
CA PRO A 360 -36.82 2.64 -14.53
C PRO A 360 -35.63 2.35 -15.48
N PRO A 361 -35.86 2.40 -16.83
CA PRO A 361 -37.08 2.85 -17.53
C PRO A 361 -38.17 1.79 -17.65
N GLN A 362 -37.84 0.49 -17.53
CA GLN A 362 -38.81 -0.62 -17.88
C GLN A 362 -39.90 -0.83 -16.82
N LYS A 363 -39.59 -0.59 -15.53
CA LYS A 363 -40.53 -0.64 -14.38
C LYS A 363 -41.37 -1.91 -14.29
N GLN A 364 -40.81 -3.08 -14.61
CA GLN A 364 -41.49 -4.38 -14.52
C GLN A 364 -41.40 -4.95 -13.08
N TYR A 365 -41.82 -4.17 -12.10
CA TYR A 365 -41.62 -4.46 -10.68
C TYR A 365 -42.26 -5.79 -10.25
N ASP A 366 -43.58 -5.96 -10.47
CA ASP A 366 -44.31 -7.14 -9.99
C ASP A 366 -43.89 -8.41 -10.74
N LYS A 367 -43.60 -8.34 -12.04
CA LYS A 367 -43.05 -9.45 -12.80
C LYS A 367 -41.68 -9.87 -12.25
N SER A 368 -40.84 -8.91 -11.98
CA SER A 368 -39.51 -9.14 -11.41
C SER A 368 -39.60 -9.76 -10.00
N ALA A 369 -40.57 -9.31 -9.20
CA ALA A 369 -40.81 -9.85 -7.86
C ALA A 369 -41.24 -11.31 -7.92
N GLN A 370 -42.14 -11.65 -8.84
CA GLN A 370 -42.60 -13.03 -9.06
C GLN A 370 -41.43 -13.95 -9.47
N ILE A 371 -40.57 -13.48 -10.38
CA ILE A 371 -39.41 -14.25 -10.82
C ILE A 371 -38.48 -14.54 -9.64
N VAL A 372 -38.15 -13.55 -8.83
CA VAL A 372 -37.24 -13.72 -7.66
C VAL A 372 -37.87 -14.67 -6.63
N ASP A 373 -39.16 -14.52 -6.30
CA ASP A 373 -39.85 -15.42 -5.36
C ASP A 373 -39.85 -16.88 -5.89
N GLN A 374 -40.15 -17.10 -7.17
CA GLN A 374 -40.11 -18.42 -7.77
C GLN A 374 -38.71 -19.05 -7.75
N LEU A 375 -37.68 -18.27 -8.06
CA LEU A 375 -36.30 -18.75 -8.07
C LEU A 375 -35.82 -19.11 -6.67
N VAL A 376 -36.10 -18.26 -5.68
CA VAL A 376 -35.74 -18.53 -4.28
C VAL A 376 -36.36 -19.84 -3.79
N ARG A 377 -37.65 -20.07 -4.05
CA ARG A 377 -38.33 -21.30 -3.65
C ARG A 377 -37.87 -22.52 -4.40
N LYS A 378 -37.73 -22.41 -5.74
CA LYS A 378 -37.32 -23.52 -6.60
C LYS A 378 -35.96 -24.09 -6.25
N TYR A 379 -35.00 -23.23 -5.90
CA TYR A 379 -33.64 -23.64 -5.67
C TYR A 379 -33.27 -23.64 -4.17
N ASN A 380 -34.25 -23.47 -3.27
CA ASN A 380 -34.02 -23.38 -1.81
C ASN A 380 -32.86 -22.42 -1.44
N VAL A 381 -32.94 -21.19 -1.96
CA VAL A 381 -31.94 -20.18 -1.75
C VAL A 381 -31.89 -19.75 -0.28
N ASP A 382 -30.71 -19.75 0.34
CA ASP A 382 -30.48 -19.32 1.72
C ASP A 382 -30.11 -17.84 1.80
N LEU A 383 -29.35 -17.34 0.81
CA LEU A 383 -28.76 -16.00 0.80
C LEU A 383 -29.01 -15.28 -0.54
N ILE A 384 -29.24 -13.98 -0.46
CA ILE A 384 -29.27 -13.10 -1.64
C ILE A 384 -28.12 -12.10 -1.53
N ALA A 385 -27.14 -12.22 -2.42
CA ALA A 385 -25.99 -11.33 -2.54
C ALA A 385 -26.30 -10.22 -3.55
N ILE A 386 -26.29 -8.96 -3.13
CA ILE A 386 -26.57 -7.80 -3.98
C ILE A 386 -25.26 -7.02 -4.17
N GLY A 387 -24.84 -6.82 -5.42
CA GLY A 387 -23.69 -5.99 -5.75
C GLY A 387 -23.86 -4.54 -5.29
N ASN A 388 -22.80 -3.90 -4.81
CA ASN A 388 -22.84 -2.53 -4.27
C ASN A 388 -22.66 -1.42 -5.32
N GLY A 389 -22.84 -1.72 -6.60
CA GLY A 389 -22.72 -0.76 -7.70
C GLY A 389 -23.94 0.12 -7.94
N THR A 390 -24.08 0.57 -9.20
CA THR A 390 -25.21 1.42 -9.61
C THR A 390 -26.54 0.71 -9.41
N ALA A 391 -27.54 1.40 -8.84
CA ALA A 391 -28.86 0.86 -8.50
C ALA A 391 -28.86 -0.22 -7.38
N SER A 392 -27.79 -0.38 -6.66
CA SER A 392 -27.65 -1.33 -5.55
C SER A 392 -28.79 -1.17 -4.52
N ARG A 393 -29.13 0.05 -4.19
CA ARG A 393 -30.08 0.38 -3.11
C ARG A 393 -31.52 0.23 -3.54
N GLU A 394 -31.84 0.67 -4.75
CA GLU A 394 -33.14 0.42 -5.35
C GLU A 394 -33.38 -1.10 -5.45
N THR A 395 -32.31 -1.85 -5.76
CA THR A 395 -32.35 -3.32 -5.81
C THR A 395 -32.45 -3.91 -4.41
N ASP A 396 -31.74 -3.37 -3.42
CA ASP A 396 -31.85 -3.80 -2.02
C ASP A 396 -33.26 -3.60 -1.45
N SER A 397 -33.87 -2.43 -1.71
CA SER A 397 -35.26 -2.12 -1.32
C SER A 397 -36.25 -3.03 -2.04
N PHE A 398 -36.04 -3.29 -3.33
CA PHE A 398 -36.84 -4.22 -4.11
C PHE A 398 -36.79 -5.64 -3.52
N VAL A 399 -35.61 -6.15 -3.22
CA VAL A 399 -35.41 -7.49 -2.64
C VAL A 399 -36.04 -7.57 -1.25
N ALA A 400 -35.91 -6.52 -0.41
CA ALA A 400 -36.57 -6.46 0.89
C ALA A 400 -38.10 -6.58 0.78
N ASP A 401 -38.69 -5.89 -0.18
CA ASP A 401 -40.14 -5.98 -0.43
C ASP A 401 -40.57 -7.37 -0.93
N VAL A 402 -39.77 -8.00 -1.83
CA VAL A 402 -40.01 -9.37 -2.27
C VAL A 402 -39.95 -10.36 -1.10
N ILE A 403 -38.96 -10.26 -0.25
CA ILE A 403 -38.82 -11.11 0.94
C ILE A 403 -40.03 -10.96 1.85
N LYS A 404 -40.47 -9.73 2.11
CA LYS A 404 -41.61 -9.42 2.98
C LYS A 404 -42.94 -9.94 2.37
N ARG A 405 -43.20 -9.63 1.11
CA ARG A 405 -44.45 -10.08 0.41
C ARG A 405 -44.53 -11.58 0.29
N GLY A 406 -43.41 -12.24 -0.03
CA GLY A 406 -43.32 -13.68 -0.18
C GLY A 406 -43.17 -14.44 1.13
N ASN A 407 -43.03 -13.76 2.27
CA ASN A 407 -42.65 -14.38 3.55
C ASN A 407 -41.49 -15.38 3.41
N LEU A 408 -40.44 -14.95 2.67
CA LEU A 408 -39.28 -15.78 2.37
C LEU A 408 -38.33 -15.86 3.55
N LYS A 409 -37.79 -17.03 3.82
CA LYS A 409 -36.81 -17.26 4.90
C LYS A 409 -35.38 -17.16 4.32
N VAL A 410 -35.05 -16.01 3.74
CA VAL A 410 -33.74 -15.73 3.15
C VAL A 410 -33.15 -14.46 3.73
N GLN A 411 -31.83 -14.39 3.80
CA GLN A 411 -31.10 -13.17 4.20
C GLN A 411 -30.56 -12.48 2.95
N LYS A 412 -30.69 -11.15 2.89
CA LYS A 412 -30.05 -10.33 1.85
C LYS A 412 -28.82 -9.65 2.39
N ILE A 413 -27.77 -9.58 1.57
CA ILE A 413 -26.47 -8.99 1.96
C ILE A 413 -25.94 -8.19 0.77
N ILE A 414 -25.44 -6.98 1.05
CA ILE A 414 -24.73 -6.19 0.05
C ILE A 414 -23.29 -6.68 0.00
N VAL A 415 -22.80 -6.97 -1.20
CA VAL A 415 -21.47 -7.52 -1.47
C VAL A 415 -20.68 -6.56 -2.35
N SER A 416 -19.41 -6.36 -2.07
CA SER A 416 -18.54 -5.57 -2.95
C SER A 416 -18.46 -6.24 -4.33
N GLU A 417 -18.81 -5.51 -5.39
CA GLU A 417 -18.65 -5.96 -6.78
C GLU A 417 -17.30 -5.52 -7.40
N ALA A 418 -16.37 -4.98 -6.59
CA ALA A 418 -15.07 -4.51 -7.05
C ALA A 418 -14.38 -5.56 -7.94
N GLY A 419 -14.00 -5.19 -9.16
CA GLY A 419 -13.39 -6.08 -10.14
C GLY A 419 -14.30 -7.15 -10.78
N ALA A 420 -15.59 -7.23 -10.43
CA ALA A 420 -16.51 -8.23 -11.03
C ALA A 420 -16.66 -8.05 -12.55
N SER A 421 -16.67 -6.82 -13.03
CA SER A 421 -16.71 -6.50 -14.46
C SER A 421 -15.44 -6.96 -15.20
N VAL A 422 -14.28 -6.84 -14.55
CA VAL A 422 -13.00 -7.31 -15.09
C VAL A 422 -12.97 -8.82 -15.16
N TYR A 423 -13.43 -9.50 -14.11
CA TYR A 423 -13.58 -10.95 -14.11
C TYR A 423 -14.51 -11.41 -15.25
N SER A 424 -15.70 -10.82 -15.37
CA SER A 424 -16.69 -11.25 -16.36
C SER A 424 -16.18 -11.18 -17.80
N ALA A 425 -15.32 -10.22 -18.11
CA ALA A 425 -14.67 -10.04 -19.42
C ALA A 425 -13.36 -10.85 -19.59
N SER A 426 -12.86 -11.51 -18.54
CA SER A 426 -11.59 -12.21 -18.56
C SER A 426 -11.63 -13.51 -19.36
N GLU A 427 -10.47 -13.94 -19.86
CA GLU A 427 -10.27 -15.23 -20.50
C GLU A 427 -10.63 -16.39 -19.54
N LEU A 428 -10.33 -16.25 -18.26
CA LEU A 428 -10.67 -17.23 -17.24
C LEU A 428 -12.19 -17.45 -17.16
N ALA A 429 -12.96 -16.36 -17.07
CA ALA A 429 -14.42 -16.43 -17.02
C ALA A 429 -15.02 -16.97 -18.34
N ALA A 430 -14.38 -16.66 -19.47
CA ALA A 430 -14.78 -17.21 -20.77
C ALA A 430 -14.57 -18.74 -20.85
N LYS A 431 -13.50 -19.26 -20.29
CA LYS A 431 -13.23 -20.69 -20.17
C LYS A 431 -14.17 -21.37 -19.17
N GLU A 432 -14.44 -20.72 -18.05
CA GLU A 432 -15.33 -21.23 -16.99
C GLU A 432 -16.80 -21.28 -17.46
N PHE A 433 -17.22 -20.30 -18.27
CA PHE A 433 -18.58 -20.14 -18.76
C PHE A 433 -18.62 -19.86 -20.26
N PRO A 434 -18.24 -20.83 -21.12
CA PRO A 434 -18.14 -20.59 -22.56
C PRO A 434 -19.51 -20.28 -23.25
N ASN A 435 -20.58 -20.72 -22.68
CA ASN A 435 -21.95 -20.54 -23.24
C ASN A 435 -22.78 -19.49 -22.47
N MET A 436 -22.20 -18.78 -21.53
CA MET A 436 -22.90 -17.77 -20.73
C MET A 436 -22.56 -16.36 -21.22
N ASP A 437 -23.59 -15.52 -21.34
CA ASP A 437 -23.43 -14.12 -21.68
C ASP A 437 -22.51 -13.40 -20.65
N VAL A 438 -21.63 -12.55 -21.16
CA VAL A 438 -20.64 -11.82 -20.33
C VAL A 438 -21.33 -11.07 -19.20
N SER A 439 -22.49 -10.46 -19.46
CA SER A 439 -23.24 -9.68 -18.47
C SER A 439 -23.77 -10.51 -17.28
N LEU A 440 -23.93 -11.80 -17.43
CA LEU A 440 -24.42 -12.70 -16.37
C LEU A 440 -23.29 -13.22 -15.47
N ARG A 441 -22.07 -13.26 -15.96
CA ARG A 441 -20.91 -13.76 -15.22
C ARG A 441 -20.59 -12.92 -13.99
N GLY A 442 -20.92 -11.61 -14.03
CA GLY A 442 -20.82 -10.70 -12.88
C GLY A 442 -21.68 -11.15 -11.71
N ALA A 443 -22.92 -11.50 -11.96
CA ALA A 443 -23.86 -12.00 -10.94
C ALA A 443 -23.38 -13.33 -10.31
N VAL A 444 -22.77 -14.22 -11.11
CA VAL A 444 -22.14 -15.44 -10.59
C VAL A 444 -21.00 -15.11 -9.62
N SER A 445 -20.13 -14.18 -10.01
CA SER A 445 -19.00 -13.74 -9.16
C SER A 445 -19.50 -13.13 -7.84
N ILE A 446 -20.55 -12.29 -7.89
CA ILE A 446 -21.16 -11.69 -6.68
C ILE A 446 -21.70 -12.78 -5.73
N ALA A 447 -22.38 -13.81 -6.26
CA ALA A 447 -22.88 -14.92 -5.45
C ALA A 447 -21.73 -15.70 -4.76
N ARG A 448 -20.71 -16.06 -5.55
CA ARG A 448 -19.57 -16.84 -5.06
C ARG A 448 -18.68 -16.06 -4.06
N ARG A 449 -18.58 -14.73 -4.22
CA ARG A 449 -17.86 -13.88 -3.23
C ARG A 449 -18.50 -13.92 -1.87
N LEU A 450 -19.83 -14.03 -1.79
CA LEU A 450 -20.49 -14.19 -0.51
C LEU A 450 -20.18 -15.54 0.10
N GLN A 451 -20.12 -16.61 -0.70
CA GLN A 451 -19.75 -17.93 -0.21
C GLN A 451 -18.31 -17.97 0.29
N ASP A 452 -17.35 -17.51 -0.52
CA ASP A 452 -15.94 -17.38 -0.15
C ASP A 452 -15.25 -16.22 -0.91
N PRO A 453 -15.03 -15.06 -0.25
CA PRO A 453 -14.40 -13.91 -0.86
C PRO A 453 -12.99 -14.20 -1.41
N LEU A 454 -12.17 -14.93 -0.66
CA LEU A 454 -10.80 -15.24 -1.05
C LEU A 454 -10.77 -16.11 -2.32
N ALA A 455 -11.53 -17.19 -2.33
CA ALA A 455 -11.56 -18.15 -3.44
C ALA A 455 -12.02 -17.51 -4.77
N GLU A 456 -12.89 -16.51 -4.70
CA GLU A 456 -13.36 -15.82 -5.89
C GLU A 456 -12.47 -14.65 -6.31
N LEU A 457 -12.02 -13.81 -5.36
CA LEU A 457 -11.22 -12.61 -5.65
C LEU A 457 -9.83 -12.94 -6.23
N VAL A 458 -9.24 -14.08 -5.90
CA VAL A 458 -7.95 -14.51 -6.48
C VAL A 458 -8.00 -14.75 -7.99
N LYS A 459 -9.19 -14.87 -8.58
CA LYS A 459 -9.40 -14.99 -10.03
C LYS A 459 -9.19 -13.69 -10.79
N ILE A 460 -9.09 -12.56 -10.06
CA ILE A 460 -8.96 -11.21 -10.61
C ILE A 460 -7.54 -10.73 -10.40
N ASP A 461 -6.97 -10.04 -11.40
CA ASP A 461 -5.72 -9.31 -11.18
C ASP A 461 -5.91 -8.35 -9.99
N PRO A 462 -5.09 -8.45 -8.93
CA PRO A 462 -5.24 -7.63 -7.72
C PRO A 462 -5.33 -6.12 -8.01
N LYS A 463 -4.61 -5.62 -9.00
CA LYS A 463 -4.66 -4.21 -9.41
C LYS A 463 -6.03 -3.79 -9.93
N SER A 464 -6.79 -4.74 -10.50
CA SER A 464 -8.11 -4.49 -11.10
C SER A 464 -9.25 -4.52 -10.08
N ILE A 465 -9.00 -4.89 -8.82
CA ILE A 465 -10.01 -4.87 -7.75
C ILE A 465 -10.41 -3.44 -7.38
N GLY A 466 -9.50 -2.47 -7.53
CA GLY A 466 -9.87 -1.06 -7.51
C GLY A 466 -10.19 -0.47 -6.12
N VAL A 467 -9.56 -0.98 -5.07
CA VAL A 467 -9.73 -0.50 -3.68
C VAL A 467 -8.61 0.44 -3.22
N GLY A 468 -7.75 0.86 -4.14
CA GLY A 468 -6.67 1.81 -3.87
C GLY A 468 -7.05 3.25 -4.20
N GLN A 469 -6.42 4.19 -3.52
CA GLN A 469 -6.42 5.60 -3.90
C GLN A 469 -5.22 5.87 -4.82
N TYR A 470 -5.42 6.67 -5.87
CA TYR A 470 -4.35 7.03 -6.81
C TYR A 470 -3.62 5.84 -7.44
N GLN A 471 -4.27 4.69 -7.57
CA GLN A 471 -3.63 3.45 -8.04
C GLN A 471 -2.98 3.57 -9.45
N HIS A 472 -3.43 4.51 -10.28
CA HIS A 472 -2.87 4.77 -11.61
C HIS A 472 -1.70 5.76 -11.60
N ASP A 473 -1.45 6.44 -10.46
CA ASP A 473 -0.42 7.46 -10.31
C ASP A 473 0.83 6.94 -9.58
N VAL A 474 0.80 5.70 -9.12
CA VAL A 474 1.92 5.04 -8.43
C VAL A 474 2.69 4.12 -9.35
N SER A 475 3.90 3.71 -8.93
CA SER A 475 4.71 2.72 -9.64
C SER A 475 3.96 1.40 -9.79
N GLN A 476 3.61 1.03 -11.04
CA GLN A 476 2.82 -0.17 -11.35
C GLN A 476 3.55 -1.47 -11.02
N SER A 477 4.88 -1.49 -11.10
CA SER A 477 5.70 -2.64 -10.74
C SER A 477 5.75 -2.87 -9.23
N MET A 478 5.93 -1.80 -8.44
CA MET A 478 5.89 -1.88 -6.98
C MET A 478 4.50 -2.29 -6.49
N LEU A 479 3.45 -1.68 -7.06
CA LEU A 479 2.06 -2.02 -6.76
C LEU A 479 1.80 -3.51 -7.01
N ALA A 480 2.13 -4.03 -8.20
CA ALA A 480 1.94 -5.43 -8.54
C ALA A 480 2.65 -6.36 -7.56
N LYS A 481 3.95 -6.12 -7.32
CA LYS A 481 4.75 -6.93 -6.38
C LYS A 481 4.13 -6.97 -4.98
N ARG A 482 3.69 -5.82 -4.49
CA ARG A 482 3.10 -5.72 -3.14
C ARG A 482 1.75 -6.42 -3.03
N LEU A 483 0.87 -6.22 -4.02
CA LEU A 483 -0.45 -6.86 -4.02
C LEU A 483 -0.36 -8.38 -4.20
N ASP A 484 0.55 -8.87 -5.05
CA ASP A 484 0.79 -10.31 -5.21
C ASP A 484 1.27 -10.93 -3.88
N ALA A 485 2.15 -10.25 -3.15
CA ALA A 485 2.59 -10.72 -1.84
C ALA A 485 1.43 -10.82 -0.83
N ILE A 486 0.51 -9.84 -0.81
CA ILE A 486 -0.67 -9.88 0.07
C ILE A 486 -1.60 -11.05 -0.28
N VAL A 487 -1.84 -11.29 -1.57
CA VAL A 487 -2.68 -12.42 -2.00
C VAL A 487 -2.04 -13.74 -1.58
N GLU A 488 -0.74 -13.91 -1.78
CA GLU A 488 0.01 -15.08 -1.35
C GLU A 488 -0.10 -15.29 0.16
N ASP A 489 0.14 -14.25 0.95
CA ASP A 489 0.07 -14.32 2.41
C ASP A 489 -1.35 -14.70 2.89
N CYS A 490 -2.40 -14.11 2.32
CA CYS A 490 -3.80 -14.43 2.67
C CYS A 490 -4.14 -15.88 2.34
N VAL A 491 -3.80 -16.36 1.14
CA VAL A 491 -4.11 -17.73 0.71
C VAL A 491 -3.41 -18.76 1.60
N ASN A 492 -2.12 -18.55 1.89
CA ASN A 492 -1.35 -19.47 2.73
C ASN A 492 -1.72 -19.39 4.21
N ALA A 493 -2.21 -18.23 4.70
CA ALA A 493 -2.75 -18.11 6.06
C ALA A 493 -4.05 -18.92 6.24
N VAL A 494 -4.96 -18.87 5.27
CA VAL A 494 -6.23 -19.62 5.30
C VAL A 494 -6.01 -21.10 5.04
N GLY A 495 -5.11 -21.45 4.11
CA GLY A 495 -4.93 -22.81 3.59
C GLY A 495 -5.99 -23.16 2.54
N VAL A 496 -5.72 -24.16 1.74
CA VAL A 496 -6.49 -24.47 0.53
C VAL A 496 -6.88 -25.95 0.48
N ASP A 497 -8.17 -26.23 0.35
CA ASP A 497 -8.64 -27.59 0.08
C ASP A 497 -8.34 -27.95 -1.38
N VAL A 498 -7.45 -28.94 -1.57
CA VAL A 498 -7.00 -29.36 -2.89
C VAL A 498 -8.11 -29.97 -3.75
N ASN A 499 -9.16 -30.51 -3.12
CA ASN A 499 -10.25 -31.17 -3.80
C ASN A 499 -11.30 -30.19 -4.37
N THR A 500 -11.37 -28.98 -3.86
CA THR A 500 -12.36 -27.95 -4.27
C THR A 500 -11.75 -26.73 -4.91
N ALA A 501 -10.45 -26.49 -4.69
CA ALA A 501 -9.76 -25.30 -5.16
C ALA A 501 -9.69 -25.19 -6.69
N SER A 502 -9.85 -23.96 -7.19
CA SER A 502 -9.56 -23.61 -8.59
C SER A 502 -8.04 -23.54 -8.84
N ALA A 503 -7.64 -23.68 -10.11
CA ALA A 503 -6.24 -23.49 -10.51
C ALA A 503 -5.72 -22.08 -10.13
N ALA A 504 -6.57 -21.06 -10.22
CA ALA A 504 -6.21 -19.70 -9.81
C ALA A 504 -5.88 -19.59 -8.33
N LEU A 505 -6.66 -20.25 -7.46
CA LEU A 505 -6.39 -20.30 -6.01
C LEU A 505 -5.13 -21.12 -5.71
N LEU A 506 -4.97 -22.28 -6.32
CA LEU A 506 -3.79 -23.13 -6.15
C LEU A 506 -2.48 -22.43 -6.58
N THR A 507 -2.52 -21.59 -7.61
CA THR A 507 -1.34 -20.83 -8.08
C THR A 507 -0.79 -19.87 -7.00
N ARG A 508 -1.60 -19.50 -6.02
CA ARG A 508 -1.21 -18.62 -4.90
C ARG A 508 -0.67 -19.38 -3.69
N VAL A 509 -0.71 -20.70 -3.73
CA VAL A 509 -0.13 -21.54 -2.68
C VAL A 509 1.40 -21.58 -2.84
N ALA A 510 2.10 -21.46 -1.71
CA ALA A 510 3.56 -21.49 -1.65
C ALA A 510 4.13 -22.68 -2.44
N GLY A 511 5.10 -22.42 -3.30
CA GLY A 511 5.78 -23.44 -4.10
C GLY A 511 5.03 -23.96 -5.32
N LEU A 512 3.81 -23.49 -5.60
CA LEU A 512 3.03 -23.89 -6.78
C LEU A 512 3.13 -22.84 -7.91
N SER A 513 3.55 -23.27 -9.08
CA SER A 513 3.42 -22.49 -10.32
C SER A 513 2.04 -22.71 -10.95
N SER A 514 1.64 -21.82 -11.88
CA SER A 514 0.40 -21.95 -12.64
C SER A 514 0.28 -23.30 -13.35
N THR A 515 1.38 -23.82 -13.89
CA THR A 515 1.44 -25.13 -14.54
C THR A 515 1.16 -26.27 -13.54
N ILE A 516 1.78 -26.22 -12.36
CA ILE A 516 1.57 -27.25 -11.33
C ILE A 516 0.14 -27.16 -10.78
N ALA A 517 -0.37 -25.95 -10.56
CA ALA A 517 -1.75 -25.73 -10.12
C ALA A 517 -2.77 -26.32 -11.10
N GLN A 518 -2.56 -26.12 -12.41
CA GLN A 518 -3.40 -26.73 -13.43
C GLN A 518 -3.27 -28.26 -13.44
N ASN A 519 -2.06 -28.79 -13.35
CA ASN A 519 -1.84 -30.24 -13.28
C ASN A 519 -2.50 -30.89 -12.06
N ILE A 520 -2.62 -30.19 -10.93
CA ILE A 520 -3.37 -30.69 -9.77
C ILE A 520 -4.85 -30.81 -10.09
N VAL A 521 -5.42 -29.80 -10.76
CA VAL A 521 -6.84 -29.83 -11.17
C VAL A 521 -7.07 -30.95 -12.18
N ASP A 522 -6.25 -31.05 -13.23
CA ASP A 522 -6.37 -32.08 -14.26
C ASP A 522 -6.23 -33.49 -13.65
N PHE A 523 -5.26 -33.70 -12.76
CA PHE A 523 -5.08 -34.97 -12.06
C PHE A 523 -6.32 -35.34 -11.23
N ARG A 524 -6.92 -34.39 -10.55
CA ARG A 524 -8.14 -34.57 -9.76
C ARG A 524 -9.33 -34.95 -10.66
N ASP A 525 -9.45 -34.31 -11.81
CA ASP A 525 -10.54 -34.55 -12.75
C ASP A 525 -10.43 -35.91 -13.44
N GLU A 526 -9.19 -36.36 -13.67
CA GLU A 526 -8.93 -37.66 -14.29
C GLU A 526 -8.97 -38.85 -13.30
N ASN A 527 -8.44 -38.65 -12.09
CA ASN A 527 -8.21 -39.74 -11.11
C ASN A 527 -9.16 -39.71 -9.90
N GLY A 528 -10.05 -38.69 -9.83
CA GLY A 528 -10.91 -38.47 -8.69
C GLY A 528 -10.21 -37.71 -7.57
N ARG A 529 -10.92 -37.54 -6.46
CA ARG A 529 -10.45 -36.75 -5.31
C ARG A 529 -9.12 -37.27 -4.71
N PHE A 530 -8.32 -36.38 -4.22
CA PHE A 530 -7.16 -36.71 -3.39
C PHE A 530 -7.63 -37.25 -2.03
N GLU A 531 -7.16 -38.45 -1.66
CA GLU A 531 -7.48 -39.07 -0.36
C GLU A 531 -6.37 -38.88 0.67
N ALA A 532 -5.17 -38.51 0.24
CA ALA A 532 -4.02 -38.26 1.10
C ALA A 532 -3.05 -37.27 0.45
N ARG A 533 -2.36 -36.46 1.26
CA ARG A 533 -1.32 -35.52 0.81
C ARG A 533 -0.21 -36.20 0.01
N THR A 534 0.11 -37.42 0.35
CA THR A 534 1.14 -38.24 -0.37
C THR A 534 0.77 -38.47 -1.83
N THR A 535 -0.53 -38.48 -2.19
CA THR A 535 -0.99 -38.63 -3.57
C THR A 535 -0.58 -37.44 -4.45
N LEU A 536 -0.37 -36.25 -3.87
CA LEU A 536 0.13 -35.07 -4.59
C LEU A 536 1.48 -35.32 -5.28
N LYS A 537 2.32 -36.23 -4.74
CA LYS A 537 3.61 -36.59 -5.35
C LYS A 537 3.47 -37.30 -6.71
N LYS A 538 2.26 -37.73 -7.08
CA LYS A 538 1.95 -38.31 -8.39
C LYS A 538 1.55 -37.27 -9.45
N VAL A 539 1.32 -36.03 -9.03
CA VAL A 539 0.96 -34.95 -9.96
C VAL A 539 2.17 -34.58 -10.82
N PRO A 540 2.00 -34.50 -12.16
CA PRO A 540 3.09 -34.12 -13.05
C PRO A 540 3.74 -32.79 -12.68
N ARG A 541 5.07 -32.74 -12.71
CA ARG A 541 5.90 -31.57 -12.36
C ARG A 541 5.87 -31.13 -10.90
N LEU A 542 5.09 -31.76 -10.04
CA LEU A 542 5.14 -31.51 -8.60
C LEU A 542 6.30 -32.32 -8.00
N GLY A 543 7.49 -31.72 -8.07
CA GLY A 543 8.72 -32.34 -7.54
C GLY A 543 8.82 -32.24 -6.01
N PRO A 544 9.87 -32.88 -5.42
CA PRO A 544 10.04 -32.92 -3.96
C PRO A 544 10.06 -31.54 -3.31
N LYS A 545 10.75 -30.58 -3.91
CA LYS A 545 10.85 -29.21 -3.39
C LYS A 545 9.50 -28.47 -3.42
N ALA A 546 8.74 -28.59 -4.52
CA ALA A 546 7.40 -28.01 -4.61
C ALA A 546 6.45 -28.66 -3.60
N PHE A 547 6.54 -30.00 -3.40
CA PHE A 547 5.77 -30.70 -2.39
C PHE A 547 6.10 -30.21 -0.97
N GLU A 548 7.38 -30.08 -0.63
CA GLU A 548 7.82 -29.53 0.65
C GLU A 548 7.21 -28.14 0.90
N GLN A 549 7.25 -27.26 -0.09
CA GLN A 549 6.73 -25.90 0.04
C GLN A 549 5.20 -25.83 0.21
N CYS A 550 4.45 -26.67 -0.52
CA CYS A 550 3.00 -26.56 -0.60
C CYS A 550 2.24 -27.46 0.39
N ALA A 551 2.82 -28.57 0.82
CA ALA A 551 2.09 -29.63 1.50
C ALA A 551 1.40 -29.22 2.81
N GLY A 552 1.99 -28.31 3.57
CA GLY A 552 1.39 -27.81 4.80
C GLY A 552 0.23 -26.84 4.58
N PHE A 553 0.17 -26.19 3.41
CA PHE A 553 -0.88 -25.24 3.03
C PHE A 553 -2.04 -25.89 2.28
N LEU A 554 -1.80 -27.07 1.66
CA LEU A 554 -2.84 -27.86 0.99
C LEU A 554 -3.52 -28.78 1.99
N ARG A 555 -4.83 -28.75 2.04
CA ARG A 555 -5.65 -29.55 2.94
C ARG A 555 -6.48 -30.56 2.17
N ILE A 556 -6.71 -31.70 2.80
CA ILE A 556 -7.59 -32.76 2.29
C ILE A 556 -8.62 -33.03 3.38
N MET A 557 -9.83 -32.48 3.18
CA MET A 557 -10.95 -32.73 4.09
C MET A 557 -11.44 -34.17 3.87
N ASP A 558 -11.79 -34.87 4.94
CA ASP A 558 -12.26 -36.25 4.92
C ASP A 558 -11.32 -37.28 4.21
N GLY A 559 -10.02 -37.02 4.32
CA GLY A 559 -8.97 -37.92 3.80
C GLY A 559 -8.71 -39.13 4.69
N LYS A 560 -7.88 -40.05 4.20
CA LYS A 560 -7.44 -41.26 4.94
C LYS A 560 -6.65 -40.93 6.21
N ASN A 561 -5.82 -39.88 6.14
CA ASN A 561 -5.06 -39.39 7.29
C ASN A 561 -5.73 -38.13 7.85
N PRO A 562 -6.23 -38.12 9.10
CA PRO A 562 -6.89 -36.96 9.65
C PRO A 562 -5.96 -35.72 9.78
N LEU A 563 -4.63 -35.92 9.83
CA LEU A 563 -3.67 -34.81 9.83
C LEU A 563 -3.63 -34.05 8.52
N ASP A 564 -4.05 -34.67 7.40
CA ASP A 564 -4.08 -34.01 6.09
C ASP A 564 -5.13 -32.89 6.01
N ALA A 565 -6.09 -32.84 6.90
CA ALA A 565 -7.04 -31.73 7.05
C ALA A 565 -6.46 -30.56 7.87
N SER A 566 -5.36 -30.75 8.56
CA SER A 566 -4.74 -29.76 9.44
C SER A 566 -3.65 -28.96 8.72
N ALA A 567 -3.12 -27.94 9.37
CA ALA A 567 -1.95 -27.19 8.90
C ALA A 567 -0.62 -27.78 9.40
N VAL A 568 -0.64 -28.97 10.04
CA VAL A 568 0.59 -29.68 10.40
C VAL A 568 1.30 -30.12 9.12
N HIS A 569 2.58 -29.77 9.01
CA HIS A 569 3.39 -30.19 7.86
C HIS A 569 3.66 -31.69 7.89
N PRO A 570 3.66 -32.40 6.75
CA PRO A 570 3.93 -33.85 6.74
C PRO A 570 5.25 -34.27 7.38
N GLU A 571 6.29 -33.43 7.33
CA GLU A 571 7.56 -33.65 8.02
C GLU A 571 7.42 -33.77 9.53
N ALA A 572 6.43 -33.09 10.13
CA ALA A 572 6.17 -33.07 11.56
C ALA A 572 5.15 -34.13 12.01
N TYR A 573 4.64 -35.00 11.13
CA TYR A 573 3.75 -36.09 11.52
C TYR A 573 4.37 -37.06 12.55
N PRO A 574 5.70 -37.37 12.52
CA PRO A 574 6.34 -38.14 13.57
C PRO A 574 6.18 -37.55 14.97
N VAL A 575 6.19 -36.20 15.11
CA VAL A 575 5.98 -35.54 16.40
C VAL A 575 4.55 -35.81 16.93
N VAL A 576 3.54 -35.74 16.06
CA VAL A 576 2.15 -36.07 16.44
C VAL A 576 2.01 -37.53 16.84
N LYS A 577 2.66 -38.43 16.13
CA LYS A 577 2.70 -39.87 16.49
C LYS A 577 3.34 -40.06 17.84
N ALA A 578 4.47 -39.43 18.13
CA ALA A 578 5.14 -39.48 19.43
C ALA A 578 4.24 -38.96 20.56
N ILE A 579 3.48 -37.88 20.33
CA ILE A 579 2.48 -37.39 21.29
C ILE A 579 1.40 -38.46 21.54
N ALA A 580 0.88 -39.07 20.47
CA ALA A 580 -0.15 -40.11 20.56
C ALA A 580 0.33 -41.33 21.31
N GLU A 581 1.51 -41.88 20.94
CA GLU A 581 2.12 -43.07 21.53
C GLU A 581 2.47 -42.89 23.02
N LYS A 582 3.13 -41.76 23.36
CA LYS A 582 3.51 -41.42 24.75
C LYS A 582 2.29 -41.31 25.68
N ASN A 583 1.15 -40.95 25.15
CA ASN A 583 -0.08 -40.79 25.91
C ASN A 583 -1.12 -41.89 25.67
N SER A 584 -0.74 -42.98 24.96
CA SER A 584 -1.61 -44.10 24.64
C SER A 584 -2.96 -43.70 24.03
N LYS A 585 -2.97 -42.66 23.17
CA LYS A 585 -4.14 -42.14 22.48
C LYS A 585 -4.02 -42.38 20.97
N ASP A 586 -5.16 -42.60 20.31
CA ASP A 586 -5.21 -42.58 18.86
C ASP A 586 -5.17 -41.15 18.33
N ILE A 587 -4.56 -40.90 17.16
CA ILE A 587 -4.46 -39.54 16.56
C ILE A 587 -5.84 -38.92 16.38
N LYS A 588 -6.84 -39.70 15.98
CA LYS A 588 -8.23 -39.19 15.83
C LYS A 588 -8.83 -38.74 17.17
N ALA A 589 -8.51 -39.40 18.26
CA ALA A 589 -8.96 -39.05 19.59
C ALA A 589 -8.17 -37.86 20.18
N LEU A 590 -6.99 -37.58 19.66
CA LEU A 590 -6.13 -36.48 20.05
C LEU A 590 -6.65 -35.16 19.45
N ILE A 591 -7.12 -35.20 18.22
CA ILE A 591 -7.63 -34.05 17.49
C ILE A 591 -8.91 -33.52 18.14
N GLY A 592 -8.90 -32.24 18.56
CA GLY A 592 -10.02 -31.56 19.17
C GLY A 592 -10.18 -31.80 20.68
N ASP A 593 -9.31 -32.61 21.32
CA ASP A 593 -9.31 -32.80 22.78
C ASP A 593 -8.62 -31.61 23.47
N SER A 594 -9.33 -30.47 23.49
CA SER A 594 -8.80 -29.20 24.04
C SER A 594 -8.31 -29.33 25.49
N THR A 595 -8.98 -30.17 26.31
CA THR A 595 -8.63 -30.33 27.74
C THR A 595 -7.29 -31.03 27.88
N PHE A 596 -7.09 -32.09 27.12
CA PHE A 596 -5.86 -32.86 27.11
C PHE A 596 -4.71 -32.06 26.49
N LEU A 597 -4.93 -31.46 25.30
CA LEU A 597 -3.89 -30.72 24.56
C LEU A 597 -3.33 -29.52 25.32
N LYS A 598 -4.18 -28.81 26.10
CA LYS A 598 -3.73 -27.70 26.96
C LYS A 598 -2.87 -28.15 28.14
N GLY A 599 -2.95 -29.41 28.54
CA GLY A 599 -2.10 -30.01 29.56
C GLY A 599 -0.73 -30.48 29.09
N LEU A 600 -0.47 -30.43 27.76
CA LEU A 600 0.81 -30.89 27.22
C LEU A 600 1.88 -29.79 27.31
N HIS A 601 3.10 -30.19 27.67
CA HIS A 601 4.27 -29.33 27.64
C HIS A 601 5.06 -29.58 26.35
N ALA A 602 5.17 -28.55 25.50
CA ALA A 602 5.83 -28.67 24.19
C ALA A 602 7.26 -29.22 24.28
N VAL A 603 7.99 -28.86 25.34
CA VAL A 603 9.38 -29.31 25.59
C VAL A 603 9.51 -30.86 25.65
N ASP A 604 8.47 -31.58 26.07
CA ASP A 604 8.48 -33.04 26.20
C ASP A 604 8.46 -33.80 24.87
N TYR A 605 8.21 -33.10 23.76
CA TYR A 605 8.01 -33.63 22.41
C TYR A 605 8.93 -33.01 21.35
N THR A 606 9.93 -32.26 21.81
CA THR A 606 10.98 -31.71 20.91
C THR A 606 11.97 -32.77 20.50
N ASP A 607 12.55 -32.65 19.32
CA ASP A 607 13.61 -33.47 18.79
C ASP A 607 14.72 -32.63 18.14
N GLU A 608 15.66 -33.24 17.43
CA GLU A 608 16.76 -32.54 16.75
C GLU A 608 16.30 -31.61 15.63
N HIS A 609 15.11 -31.83 15.08
CA HIS A 609 14.53 -31.07 13.95
C HIS A 609 13.44 -30.11 14.36
N PHE A 610 12.66 -30.46 15.38
CA PHE A 610 11.48 -29.71 15.81
C PHE A 610 11.62 -29.24 17.25
N GLY A 611 11.80 -27.94 17.42
CA GLY A 611 11.91 -27.28 18.73
C GLY A 611 10.55 -26.90 19.35
N VAL A 612 10.62 -26.20 20.47
CA VAL A 612 9.46 -25.73 21.20
C VAL A 612 8.47 -24.89 20.35
N PRO A 613 8.90 -23.96 19.48
CA PRO A 613 7.99 -23.19 18.65
C PRO A 613 7.12 -24.06 17.75
N THR A 614 7.70 -24.99 16.99
CA THR A 614 6.96 -25.89 16.09
C THR A 614 6.08 -26.85 16.85
N VAL A 615 6.54 -27.45 17.95
CA VAL A 615 5.70 -28.35 18.77
C VAL A 615 4.52 -27.59 19.39
N THR A 616 4.72 -26.35 19.83
CA THR A 616 3.63 -25.50 20.33
C THR A 616 2.58 -25.23 19.25
N ASP A 617 3.03 -24.94 18.02
CA ASP A 617 2.10 -24.72 16.90
C ASP A 617 1.35 -26.00 16.53
N ILE A 618 2.00 -27.15 16.57
CA ILE A 618 1.37 -28.45 16.34
C ILE A 618 0.28 -28.71 17.39
N ILE A 619 0.55 -28.50 18.66
CA ILE A 619 -0.44 -28.70 19.75
C ILE A 619 -1.65 -27.76 19.55
N LYS A 620 -1.41 -26.49 19.19
CA LYS A 620 -2.49 -25.54 18.89
C LYS A 620 -3.31 -25.95 17.67
N GLU A 621 -2.65 -26.47 16.65
CA GLU A 621 -3.30 -26.92 15.43
C GLU A 621 -4.13 -28.19 15.66
N LEU A 622 -3.67 -29.10 16.51
CA LEU A 622 -4.44 -30.30 16.90
C LEU A 622 -5.68 -29.95 17.73
N ASP A 623 -5.65 -28.87 18.51
CA ASP A 623 -6.82 -28.39 19.28
C ASP A 623 -7.96 -27.94 18.34
N LYS A 624 -7.64 -27.27 17.26
CA LYS A 624 -8.59 -26.78 16.25
C LYS A 624 -8.02 -26.94 14.84
N PRO A 625 -8.02 -28.14 14.28
CA PRO A 625 -7.36 -28.43 13.01
C PRO A 625 -8.02 -27.64 11.87
N GLY A 626 -7.19 -27.08 11.03
CA GLY A 626 -7.65 -26.34 9.86
C GLY A 626 -8.49 -25.11 10.17
N ARG A 627 -8.34 -24.52 11.34
CA ARG A 627 -9.12 -23.31 11.71
C ARG A 627 -8.91 -22.21 10.68
N ASP A 628 -10.02 -21.72 10.16
CA ASP A 628 -10.02 -20.52 9.30
C ASP A 628 -9.70 -19.29 10.17
N PRO A 629 -8.66 -18.51 9.84
CA PRO A 629 -8.32 -17.29 10.58
C PRO A 629 -9.31 -16.14 10.35
N ARG A 630 -10.18 -16.27 9.34
CA ARG A 630 -11.19 -15.25 9.02
C ARG A 630 -12.25 -15.17 10.09
N PRO A 631 -12.91 -14.00 10.29
CA PRO A 631 -13.98 -13.85 11.26
C PRO A 631 -15.19 -14.73 10.91
N GLU A 632 -16.04 -15.00 11.90
CA GLU A 632 -17.30 -15.66 11.66
C GLU A 632 -18.26 -14.77 10.87
N PHE A 633 -18.99 -15.37 9.93
CA PHE A 633 -19.97 -14.67 9.13
C PHE A 633 -21.15 -14.20 10.01
N LYS A 634 -21.36 -12.88 10.02
CA LYS A 634 -22.47 -12.20 10.70
C LYS A 634 -23.10 -11.21 9.73
N THR A 635 -24.37 -10.96 9.88
CA THR A 635 -25.12 -9.97 9.07
C THR A 635 -25.55 -8.82 9.96
N ALA A 636 -25.34 -7.57 9.51
CA ALA A 636 -25.89 -6.39 10.17
C ALA A 636 -27.41 -6.34 9.97
N THR A 637 -28.11 -5.91 11.02
CA THR A 637 -29.55 -5.65 10.96
C THR A 637 -29.76 -4.15 10.82
N PHE A 638 -29.99 -3.68 9.59
CA PHE A 638 -30.30 -2.27 9.37
C PHE A 638 -31.67 -1.90 9.93
N ALA A 639 -31.80 -0.67 10.47
CA ALA A 639 -33.04 -0.21 11.08
C ALA A 639 -34.16 -0.09 10.04
N GLU A 640 -35.33 -0.65 10.35
CA GLU A 640 -36.52 -0.52 9.49
C GLU A 640 -36.98 0.94 9.43
N GLY A 641 -37.28 1.44 8.22
CA GLY A 641 -37.79 2.79 8.00
C GLY A 641 -36.73 3.86 7.81
N VAL A 642 -35.44 3.55 7.94
CA VAL A 642 -34.32 4.45 7.66
C VAL A 642 -33.68 4.10 6.32
N ASN A 643 -34.13 4.76 5.25
CA ASN A 643 -33.72 4.41 3.87
C ASN A 643 -32.93 5.53 3.18
N SER A 644 -32.93 6.74 3.73
CA SER A 644 -32.27 7.90 3.13
C SER A 644 -31.63 8.78 4.21
N VAL A 645 -30.69 9.65 3.80
CA VAL A 645 -30.06 10.62 4.70
C VAL A 645 -31.11 11.55 5.37
N ALA A 646 -32.23 11.76 4.70
CA ALA A 646 -33.31 12.60 5.25
C ALA A 646 -34.10 11.92 6.39
N ASP A 647 -33.99 10.60 6.53
CA ASP A 647 -34.68 9.84 7.60
C ASP A 647 -33.83 9.76 8.87
N LEU A 648 -32.61 10.28 8.82
CA LEU A 648 -31.69 10.26 9.95
C LEU A 648 -31.92 11.44 10.89
N GLU A 649 -32.05 11.14 12.17
CA GLU A 649 -32.09 12.15 13.24
C GLU A 649 -30.86 12.03 14.15
N PRO A 650 -30.24 13.14 14.55
CA PRO A 650 -29.19 13.12 15.56
C PRO A 650 -29.64 12.41 16.85
N GLY A 651 -28.81 11.51 17.34
CA GLY A 651 -29.12 10.68 18.52
C GLY A 651 -29.61 9.28 18.19
N MET A 652 -29.99 8.96 16.95
CA MET A 652 -30.33 7.58 16.56
C MET A 652 -29.14 6.66 16.73
N ILE A 653 -29.39 5.45 17.30
CA ILE A 653 -28.40 4.39 17.40
C ILE A 653 -28.75 3.32 16.36
N LEU A 654 -27.80 3.08 15.46
CA LEU A 654 -27.98 2.19 14.31
C LEU A 654 -26.87 1.15 14.28
N GLU A 655 -27.15 -0.02 13.73
CA GLU A 655 -26.11 -0.96 13.29
C GLU A 655 -25.65 -0.58 11.89
N GLY A 656 -24.34 -0.70 11.67
CA GLY A 656 -23.76 -0.46 10.36
C GLY A 656 -22.59 -1.39 10.09
N VAL A 657 -22.20 -1.46 8.83
CA VAL A 657 -21.02 -2.21 8.39
C VAL A 657 -19.92 -1.23 8.05
N VAL A 658 -18.72 -1.43 8.58
CA VAL A 658 -17.55 -0.64 8.21
C VAL A 658 -17.23 -0.90 6.73
N SER A 659 -17.42 0.09 5.89
CA SER A 659 -17.17 0.00 4.45
C SER A 659 -15.70 0.26 4.09
N ASN A 660 -15.03 1.17 4.82
CA ASN A 660 -13.64 1.52 4.61
C ASN A 660 -13.04 2.14 5.87
N VAL A 661 -11.72 1.97 6.06
CA VAL A 661 -10.96 2.57 7.16
C VAL A 661 -9.84 3.44 6.60
N ALA A 662 -9.86 4.73 6.97
CA ALA A 662 -8.85 5.72 6.63
C ALA A 662 -8.07 6.14 7.90
N ASN A 663 -6.92 6.77 7.75
CA ASN A 663 -6.09 7.20 8.88
C ASN A 663 -6.80 8.18 9.85
N PHE A 664 -7.84 8.88 9.38
CA PHE A 664 -8.60 9.85 10.16
C PHE A 664 -9.91 9.29 10.72
N GLY A 665 -10.28 8.04 10.41
CA GLY A 665 -11.50 7.42 10.90
C GLY A 665 -12.04 6.29 10.02
N ALA A 666 -13.22 5.80 10.35
CA ALA A 666 -13.90 4.73 9.64
C ALA A 666 -15.16 5.22 8.93
N PHE A 667 -15.37 4.76 7.72
CA PHE A 667 -16.63 4.93 7.00
C PHE A 667 -17.55 3.75 7.31
N VAL A 668 -18.80 4.05 7.66
CA VAL A 668 -19.77 3.04 8.08
C VAL A 668 -21.03 3.17 7.24
N ASP A 669 -21.39 2.10 6.55
CA ASP A 669 -22.68 1.97 5.89
C ASP A 669 -23.76 1.62 6.94
N ILE A 670 -24.70 2.52 7.15
CA ILE A 670 -25.82 2.38 8.10
C ILE A 670 -27.16 2.12 7.38
N GLY A 671 -27.12 1.69 6.12
CA GLY A 671 -28.30 1.40 5.30
C GLY A 671 -28.95 2.61 4.65
N VAL A 672 -28.32 3.81 4.69
CA VAL A 672 -28.75 4.99 3.96
C VAL A 672 -27.86 5.26 2.76
N HIS A 673 -28.28 6.15 1.83
CA HIS A 673 -27.59 6.38 0.55
C HIS A 673 -26.20 7.04 0.64
N GLN A 674 -25.58 7.09 1.79
CA GLN A 674 -24.28 7.69 2.04
C GLN A 674 -23.63 7.04 3.26
N ASP A 675 -22.36 6.67 3.15
CA ASP A 675 -21.61 6.22 4.30
C ASP A 675 -21.42 7.36 5.30
N GLY A 676 -21.63 7.07 6.57
CA GLY A 676 -21.31 7.98 7.65
C GLY A 676 -19.84 7.87 8.06
N LEU A 677 -19.26 8.95 8.53
CA LEU A 677 -17.89 8.98 9.04
C LEU A 677 -17.87 8.93 10.56
N VAL A 678 -17.20 7.94 11.10
CA VAL A 678 -16.75 7.90 12.50
C VAL A 678 -15.32 8.42 12.54
N HIS A 679 -15.13 9.63 13.06
CA HIS A 679 -13.78 10.20 13.20
C HIS A 679 -12.96 9.37 14.21
N ILE A 680 -11.62 9.33 14.05
CA ILE A 680 -10.73 8.55 14.92
C ILE A 680 -10.95 8.82 16.42
N SER A 681 -11.26 10.06 16.80
CA SER A 681 -11.56 10.43 18.18
C SER A 681 -12.91 9.93 18.69
N ALA A 682 -13.79 9.45 17.81
CA ALA A 682 -15.13 8.96 18.11
C ALA A 682 -15.26 7.43 18.02
N LEU A 683 -14.16 6.72 17.74
CA LEU A 683 -14.13 5.26 17.64
C LEU A 683 -14.19 4.59 19.01
N THR A 684 -13.49 5.15 20.00
CA THR A 684 -13.41 4.60 21.36
C THR A 684 -13.04 5.68 22.37
N ASP A 685 -13.20 5.41 23.65
CA ASP A 685 -12.86 6.34 24.74
C ASP A 685 -11.36 6.47 25.00
N ARG A 686 -10.56 5.48 24.58
CA ARG A 686 -9.09 5.54 24.66
C ARG A 686 -8.49 6.26 23.46
N PHE A 687 -7.29 6.81 23.62
CA PHE A 687 -6.53 7.35 22.49
C PHE A 687 -6.10 6.21 21.56
N VAL A 688 -6.33 6.39 20.27
CA VAL A 688 -5.98 5.47 19.20
C VAL A 688 -5.17 6.24 18.16
N SER A 689 -4.05 5.68 17.75
CA SER A 689 -3.19 6.27 16.72
C SER A 689 -3.57 5.84 15.31
N ASP A 690 -4.09 4.61 15.17
CA ASP A 690 -4.59 4.06 13.91
C ASP A 690 -6.01 3.48 14.12
N PRO A 691 -7.02 3.95 13.36
CA PRO A 691 -8.38 3.40 13.41
C PRO A 691 -8.46 1.89 13.24
N ARG A 692 -7.51 1.28 12.54
CA ARG A 692 -7.44 -0.17 12.29
C ARG A 692 -7.16 -1.02 13.54
N GLU A 693 -6.69 -0.38 14.62
CA GLU A 693 -6.59 -1.03 15.93
C GLU A 693 -7.96 -1.31 16.58
N VAL A 694 -8.99 -0.63 16.11
CA VAL A 694 -10.35 -0.69 16.69
C VAL A 694 -11.34 -1.37 15.76
N VAL A 695 -11.29 -1.05 14.46
CA VAL A 695 -12.23 -1.55 13.45
C VAL A 695 -11.53 -1.91 12.15
N LYS A 696 -12.14 -2.86 11.42
CA LYS A 696 -11.72 -3.29 10.09
C LYS A 696 -12.88 -3.19 9.11
N ALA A 697 -12.59 -3.09 7.82
CA ALA A 697 -13.61 -3.17 6.79
C ALA A 697 -14.36 -4.50 6.87
N GLY A 698 -15.69 -4.43 6.84
CA GLY A 698 -16.59 -5.57 7.05
C GLY A 698 -17.06 -5.78 8.48
N ASP A 699 -16.48 -5.10 9.49
CA ASP A 699 -16.95 -5.20 10.87
C ASP A 699 -18.36 -4.61 11.01
N ILE A 700 -19.20 -5.28 11.80
CA ILE A 700 -20.51 -4.77 12.21
C ILE A 700 -20.34 -3.97 13.49
N VAL A 701 -20.72 -2.71 13.44
CA VAL A 701 -20.56 -1.77 14.56
C VAL A 701 -21.88 -1.09 14.89
N LYS A 702 -22.06 -0.76 16.18
CA LYS A 702 -23.15 0.12 16.62
C LYS A 702 -22.64 1.55 16.62
N VAL A 703 -23.37 2.42 15.95
CA VAL A 703 -23.02 3.84 15.82
C VAL A 703 -24.19 4.71 16.20
N LYS A 704 -23.87 5.86 16.76
CA LYS A 704 -24.83 6.92 17.07
C LYS A 704 -24.68 8.03 16.05
N VAL A 705 -25.80 8.52 15.50
CA VAL A 705 -25.82 9.65 14.57
C VAL A 705 -25.57 10.93 15.38
N MET A 706 -24.49 11.65 15.02
CA MET A 706 -24.10 12.88 15.70
C MET A 706 -24.52 14.13 14.93
N GLU A 707 -24.37 14.10 13.61
CA GLU A 707 -24.67 15.21 12.72
C GLU A 707 -25.16 14.69 11.37
N VAL A 708 -26.14 15.39 10.78
CA VAL A 708 -26.64 15.08 9.43
C VAL A 708 -26.70 16.35 8.62
N ASP A 709 -25.91 16.44 7.54
CA ASP A 709 -25.98 17.50 6.55
C ASP A 709 -26.53 16.94 5.24
N VAL A 710 -27.84 17.12 5.06
CA VAL A 710 -28.57 16.60 3.89
C VAL A 710 -28.11 17.28 2.60
N GLN A 711 -27.76 18.59 2.64
CA GLN A 711 -27.33 19.33 1.45
C GLN A 711 -25.95 18.86 0.95
N ARG A 712 -25.02 18.64 1.88
CA ARG A 712 -23.66 18.15 1.57
C ARG A 712 -23.54 16.63 1.57
N LYS A 713 -24.63 15.92 1.86
CA LYS A 713 -24.67 14.46 2.00
C LYS A 713 -23.59 13.94 2.98
N ARG A 714 -23.47 14.60 4.13
CA ARG A 714 -22.52 14.22 5.17
C ARG A 714 -23.24 13.71 6.41
N ILE A 715 -22.73 12.61 6.98
CA ILE A 715 -23.25 11.99 8.19
C ILE A 715 -22.07 11.84 9.14
N GLY A 716 -22.14 12.52 10.27
CA GLY A 716 -21.20 12.34 11.38
C GLY A 716 -21.71 11.26 12.33
N LEU A 717 -20.88 10.27 12.61
CA LEU A 717 -21.19 9.13 13.48
C LEU A 717 -20.22 9.03 14.65
N SER A 718 -20.66 8.42 15.75
CA SER A 718 -19.80 8.03 16.88
C SER A 718 -20.07 6.57 17.27
N MET A 719 -19.01 5.82 17.50
CA MET A 719 -19.10 4.48 18.12
C MET A 719 -19.21 4.57 19.65
N ARG A 720 -18.91 5.73 20.21
CA ARG A 720 -19.17 6.02 21.64
C ARG A 720 -20.64 6.39 21.80
N LEU A 721 -21.44 5.43 22.20
CA LEU A 721 -22.90 5.59 22.26
C LEU A 721 -23.38 6.60 23.32
N ASN A 722 -22.49 7.00 24.24
CA ASN A 722 -22.74 8.02 25.27
C ASN A 722 -22.50 9.46 24.79
N ASP A 723 -21.91 9.65 23.61
CA ASP A 723 -21.70 11.00 23.05
C ASP A 723 -23.05 11.68 22.80
N GLU A 724 -23.16 12.98 23.11
CA GLU A 724 -24.36 13.75 22.86
C GLU A 724 -24.25 14.55 21.55
N PRO A 725 -25.30 14.53 20.69
CA PRO A 725 -25.32 15.31 19.46
C PRO A 725 -25.15 16.82 19.73
N GLY A 726 -24.30 17.49 18.96
CA GLY A 726 -24.07 18.94 19.07
C GLY A 726 -23.03 19.40 20.09
N GLN A 727 -22.36 18.51 20.81
CA GLN A 727 -21.22 18.87 21.65
C GLN A 727 -19.90 18.70 20.88
N ASP A 728 -19.28 19.81 20.54
CA ASP A 728 -17.93 19.86 19.93
C ASP A 728 -16.87 19.51 21.00
N ASN A 729 -16.47 18.26 21.08
CA ASN A 729 -15.47 17.74 22.05
C ASN A 729 -14.03 18.23 21.77
N ARG A 730 -13.83 19.21 20.90
CA ARG A 730 -12.51 19.83 20.63
C ARG A 730 -11.99 20.69 21.77
N SER A 731 -12.84 21.15 22.68
CA SER A 731 -12.48 22.11 23.73
C SER A 731 -12.06 21.50 25.09
N GLN A 732 -12.21 20.20 25.33
CA GLN A 732 -11.90 19.60 26.64
C GLN A 732 -10.54 18.92 26.79
N ARG A 733 -9.71 18.82 25.75
CA ARG A 733 -8.37 18.20 25.85
C ARG A 733 -7.18 19.17 25.84
N SER A 734 -7.40 20.51 25.90
CA SER A 734 -6.31 21.49 26.04
C SER A 734 -5.93 21.87 27.47
N SER A 735 -6.45 21.20 28.52
CA SER A 735 -6.23 21.55 29.92
C SER A 735 -5.49 20.51 30.76
N ALA A 736 -4.45 19.88 30.23
CA ALA A 736 -3.53 19.06 31.03
C ALA A 736 -2.09 19.19 30.58
N ALA A 737 -1.48 20.36 30.84
CA ALA A 737 -0.03 20.52 30.88
C ALA A 737 0.32 21.43 32.08
N PRO A 738 1.40 21.16 32.83
CA PRO A 738 1.62 21.82 34.11
C PRO A 738 2.08 23.27 33.95
N ARG A 739 1.44 24.11 34.73
CA ARG A 739 1.74 25.55 34.83
C ARG A 739 3.17 25.81 35.29
N ARG A 740 3.92 26.57 34.53
CA ARG A 740 5.01 27.42 35.10
C ARG A 740 4.56 28.87 35.05
N ASN A 741 4.62 29.47 36.22
CA ASN A 741 4.37 30.89 36.47
C ASN A 741 5.36 31.75 35.71
N ASP A 742 4.86 32.80 35.05
CA ASP A 742 5.29 34.19 35.25
C ASP A 742 4.31 35.16 34.56
N GLN A 743 3.96 36.20 35.28
CA GLN A 743 3.04 37.30 34.97
C GLN A 743 3.79 38.48 34.35
N PRO A 744 3.09 39.62 34.05
CA PRO A 744 2.22 39.90 32.92
C PRO A 744 2.60 41.17 32.13
N GLN A 745 2.09 41.37 30.92
CA GLN A 745 1.77 42.77 30.48
C GLN A 745 0.71 42.79 29.36
N ARG A 746 -0.22 43.70 29.60
CA ARG A 746 -1.42 44.03 28.80
C ARG A 746 -1.12 44.56 27.39
N ARG A 747 -1.91 44.17 26.41
CA ARG A 747 -2.62 45.13 25.50
C ARG A 747 -3.73 44.38 24.74
N GLN A 748 -4.93 44.96 24.75
CA GLN A 748 -6.14 44.62 24.02
C GLN A 748 -6.18 45.34 22.66
N PRO A 749 -7.27 45.19 21.85
CA PRO A 749 -7.65 44.08 20.97
C PRO A 749 -7.90 44.53 19.52
N ARG A 750 -7.92 43.59 18.58
CA ARG A 750 -8.71 43.78 17.37
C ARG A 750 -9.31 42.44 16.94
N ARG A 751 -10.62 42.43 16.82
CA ARG A 751 -11.42 41.39 16.21
C ARG A 751 -11.20 41.42 14.71
N GLU A 752 -10.93 40.25 14.12
CA GLU A 752 -11.33 39.94 12.76
C GLU A 752 -11.74 38.47 12.70
N ASP A 753 -12.94 38.27 12.15
CA ASP A 753 -13.60 36.98 11.97
C ASP A 753 -12.83 36.13 10.94
N PHE A 754 -12.42 34.95 11.33
CA PHE A 754 -12.05 33.90 10.37
C PHE A 754 -12.99 32.72 10.51
N SER A 755 -13.92 32.65 9.56
CA SER A 755 -14.71 31.46 9.30
C SER A 755 -13.78 30.32 8.82
N SER A 756 -13.59 29.29 9.62
CA SER A 756 -12.86 28.09 9.23
C SER A 756 -13.68 27.27 8.24
N ASN A 757 -13.33 27.36 6.97
CA ASN A 757 -13.79 26.43 5.94
C ASN A 757 -12.91 25.20 5.94
N SER A 758 -13.40 24.08 6.45
CA SER A 758 -12.75 22.79 6.32
C SER A 758 -13.06 22.16 4.96
N ALA A 759 -12.16 22.36 4.01
CA ALA A 759 -12.32 22.01 2.59
C ALA A 759 -12.02 20.53 2.26
N MET A 760 -11.99 19.59 3.24
CA MET A 760 -11.60 18.20 3.00
C MET A 760 -12.67 17.29 2.40
N GLY A 761 -13.92 17.74 2.28
CA GLY A 761 -15.01 16.89 1.79
C GLY A 761 -15.29 16.96 0.29
N GLY A 762 -14.81 17.97 -0.42
CA GLY A 762 -15.12 18.17 -1.84
C GLY A 762 -14.33 17.29 -2.80
N ALA A 763 -13.07 17.02 -2.51
CA ALA A 763 -12.18 16.23 -3.37
C ALA A 763 -12.58 14.75 -3.42
N PHE A 764 -13.11 14.20 -2.33
CA PHE A 764 -13.53 12.80 -2.26
C PHE A 764 -14.82 12.52 -3.01
N ALA A 765 -15.81 13.41 -2.94
CA ALA A 765 -17.08 13.24 -3.66
C ALA A 765 -16.90 13.34 -5.19
N ALA A 766 -15.96 14.15 -5.67
CA ALA A 766 -15.67 14.32 -7.09
C ALA A 766 -14.89 13.15 -7.69
N ALA A 767 -14.00 12.50 -6.91
CA ALA A 767 -13.27 11.31 -7.35
C ALA A 767 -14.20 10.11 -7.50
N PHE A 768 -15.17 9.95 -6.60
CA PHE A 768 -16.16 8.85 -6.69
C PHE A 768 -17.21 9.05 -7.81
N ALA A 769 -17.56 10.27 -8.13
CA ALA A 769 -18.52 10.55 -9.20
C ALA A 769 -17.96 10.33 -10.61
N LYS A 770 -16.64 10.36 -10.80
CA LYS A 770 -15.97 10.16 -12.12
C LYS A 770 -15.49 8.74 -12.39
N ALA A 771 -15.38 7.88 -11.38
CA ALA A 771 -15.19 6.45 -11.59
C ALA A 771 -16.45 5.74 -12.13
N LYS A 772 -17.54 6.49 -12.32
CA LYS A 772 -18.85 6.03 -12.83
C LYS A 772 -19.20 6.52 -14.25
N LYS A 773 -18.21 6.95 -15.02
CA LYS A 773 -18.42 7.18 -16.46
C LYS A 773 -17.45 6.37 -17.31
#